data_a41acb0482a157451a7151990d7d08c9
#
_entry.id   a41acb0482a157451a7151990d7d08c9
#
_cell.length_a   1.000
_cell.length_b   1.000
_cell.length_c   1.000
_cell.angle_alpha   90.00
_cell.angle_beta   90.00
_cell.angle_gamma   90.00
#
_symmetry.space_group_name_H-M   'P 1'
#
loop_
_entity.id
_entity.type
_entity.pdbx_description
1 polymer ?
#
loop_
_entity_poly.entity_id
_entity_poly.type
_entity_poly.pdbx_seq_one_letter_code
_entity_poly.pdbx_strand_id
1 'polypeptide(L)'
;MDIINSLTKMFGLQRWQVENTVKLIDEGNTIPFIARYRKEAHGTLDDQVLRELSEKLEYLRNLDKRREEISASITAQEKMTPEIEAALEKASTLAEIEDIYRPFRPKRRTRASIAKEKGLEPLADAIFAQVADSASPAELAADYIDAEKGVETAEDAINGAMDIIAENISDDADIRRRLRSLFTVAGVLQSRAADSEKESVYTMYYEYDEPVNKIAGHRVLAVNRGENEGFLKVGIDVDRIKALNIINANVLSDNSSACTDTVRDAAADAYDRLIFPSVEREIRNMITDSAVESALKVFYVNLRELLLQPPVKGKRALGLDPGYRTGCKVAVVDETGKVLDTGVIYVTHSEEQKLKAKQTVKRLIEKHGVEVIAIGNGTASKETEIFAADLIKELDRKVSYMMVSEAGASVYSASKLAAEEFPQFDVSLRSAVSIARRLQDPLAELVKIDPKALGVGQYQHDMPKKELGETLDGAVEYCVNSVGADVNTASPSLLSHIAGINSGVAKNIVTYREENGAFTSRAQLKKVPKLGAKAYEQCAGFIRVPESKNVLDNTGVHPESYDAAKALLELCGLTVKDAANGNTGALKATVELLGGEKKVAEKLEIGLPTLQDIIKELQKPGRDPRDELPPPLLRTDVMDINDLKPGMELKGTVRNVIDFGAFVDIGVHQDGLVHISQITNKYIKHPSEVLKVGDIVTVWVLAVDVKKNRISLTMKKDNVQKPKE
;
A
#
# COMPACT_ATOMS: atom_id res chain seq x y z
N MET A 1 -12.38 -24.80 -11.26
CA MET A 1 -12.64 -23.38 -11.70
C MET A 1 -11.67 -23.00 -12.83
N ASP A 2 -12.10 -22.28 -13.90
CA ASP A 2 -11.16 -21.73 -14.91
C ASP A 2 -10.59 -20.41 -14.38
N ILE A 3 -9.45 -20.50 -13.67
CA ILE A 3 -8.75 -19.37 -13.05
C ILE A 3 -8.34 -18.35 -14.11
N ILE A 4 -7.87 -18.80 -15.27
CA ILE A 4 -7.46 -17.92 -16.37
C ILE A 4 -8.64 -17.08 -16.86
N ASN A 5 -9.80 -17.69 -17.08
CA ASN A 5 -11.00 -16.97 -17.52
C ASN A 5 -11.49 -15.99 -16.44
N SER A 6 -11.38 -16.34 -15.17
CA SER A 6 -11.73 -15.46 -14.05
C SER A 6 -10.84 -14.24 -14.01
N LEU A 7 -9.52 -14.40 -14.08
CA LEU A 7 -8.56 -13.29 -14.14
C LEU A 7 -8.77 -12.41 -15.39
N THR A 8 -9.00 -13.05 -16.55
CA THR A 8 -9.29 -12.35 -17.81
C THR A 8 -10.47 -11.38 -17.66
N LYS A 9 -11.55 -11.82 -17.02
CA LYS A 9 -12.73 -10.99 -16.76
C LYS A 9 -12.50 -9.93 -15.70
N MET A 10 -11.80 -10.26 -14.60
CA MET A 10 -11.54 -9.33 -13.50
C MET A 10 -10.70 -8.13 -13.95
N PHE A 11 -9.68 -8.38 -14.77
CA PHE A 11 -8.74 -7.34 -15.22
C PHE A 11 -9.12 -6.74 -16.58
N GLY A 12 -10.12 -7.27 -17.29
CA GLY A 12 -10.48 -6.83 -18.63
C GLY A 12 -9.37 -7.06 -19.66
N LEU A 13 -8.51 -8.04 -19.43
CA LEU A 13 -7.35 -8.36 -20.27
C LEU A 13 -7.70 -9.39 -21.34
N GLN A 14 -6.82 -9.55 -22.33
CA GLN A 14 -6.91 -10.64 -23.29
C GLN A 14 -6.42 -11.94 -22.65
N ARG A 15 -7.04 -13.07 -23.01
CA ARG A 15 -6.73 -14.39 -22.44
C ARG A 15 -5.23 -14.72 -22.55
N TRP A 16 -4.60 -14.45 -23.70
CA TRP A 16 -3.18 -14.74 -23.91
C TRP A 16 -2.26 -13.94 -22.97
N GLN A 17 -2.65 -12.71 -22.61
CA GLN A 17 -1.89 -11.88 -21.68
C GLN A 17 -1.85 -12.53 -20.30
N VAL A 18 -3.02 -13.02 -19.84
CA VAL A 18 -3.15 -13.68 -18.54
C VAL A 18 -2.40 -15.02 -18.55
N GLU A 19 -2.60 -15.86 -19.58
CA GLU A 19 -1.94 -17.16 -19.70
C GLU A 19 -0.41 -17.03 -19.67
N ASN A 20 0.14 -16.11 -20.45
CA ASN A 20 1.58 -15.87 -20.50
C ASN A 20 2.12 -15.30 -19.18
N THR A 21 1.37 -14.38 -18.55
CA THR A 21 1.77 -13.80 -17.27
C THR A 21 1.80 -14.87 -16.18
N VAL A 22 0.75 -15.70 -16.08
CA VAL A 22 0.68 -16.82 -15.13
C VAL A 22 1.82 -17.79 -15.36
N LYS A 23 2.11 -18.13 -16.60
CA LYS A 23 3.25 -19.00 -16.95
C LYS A 23 4.57 -18.42 -16.48
N LEU A 24 4.81 -17.12 -16.72
CA LEU A 24 6.05 -16.46 -16.26
C LEU A 24 6.19 -16.45 -14.74
N ILE A 25 5.07 -16.24 -14.01
CA ILE A 25 5.04 -16.32 -12.54
C ILE A 25 5.37 -17.75 -12.08
N ASP A 26 4.75 -18.75 -12.68
CA ASP A 26 4.94 -20.17 -12.33
C ASP A 26 6.36 -20.66 -12.63
N GLU A 27 7.02 -20.07 -13.61
CA GLU A 27 8.45 -20.26 -13.88
C GLU A 27 9.36 -19.63 -12.83
N GLY A 28 8.79 -18.91 -11.85
CA GLY A 28 9.50 -18.26 -10.74
C GLY A 28 10.22 -16.97 -11.15
N ASN A 29 9.73 -16.27 -12.17
CA ASN A 29 10.22 -14.93 -12.49
C ASN A 29 9.65 -13.89 -11.52
N THR A 30 10.47 -12.90 -11.15
CA THR A 30 10.05 -11.78 -10.32
C THR A 30 9.20 -10.79 -11.10
N ILE A 31 8.28 -10.10 -10.42
CA ILE A 31 7.39 -9.11 -11.07
C ILE A 31 8.18 -7.99 -11.77
N PRO A 32 9.24 -7.38 -11.17
CA PRO A 32 10.02 -6.36 -11.87
C PRO A 32 10.70 -6.89 -13.15
N PHE A 33 11.17 -8.14 -13.14
CA PHE A 33 11.77 -8.75 -14.33
C PHE A 33 10.72 -8.97 -15.42
N ILE A 34 9.55 -9.50 -15.08
CA ILE A 34 8.43 -9.65 -16.03
C ILE A 34 8.07 -8.29 -16.62
N ALA A 35 7.80 -7.30 -15.76
CA ALA A 35 7.39 -5.96 -16.16
C ALA A 35 8.39 -5.27 -17.10
N ARG A 36 9.68 -5.45 -16.87
CA ARG A 36 10.74 -4.76 -17.62
C ARG A 36 11.21 -5.53 -18.85
N TYR A 37 11.41 -6.87 -18.76
CA TYR A 37 12.12 -7.65 -19.75
C TYR A 37 11.29 -8.72 -20.46
N ARG A 38 9.99 -8.83 -20.17
CA ARG A 38 9.08 -9.79 -20.82
C ARG A 38 7.81 -9.10 -21.37
N LYS A 39 7.94 -7.81 -21.75
CA LYS A 39 6.83 -6.95 -22.19
C LYS A 39 6.02 -7.55 -23.35
N GLU A 40 6.66 -8.18 -24.30
CA GLU A 40 6.01 -8.83 -25.44
C GLU A 40 5.11 -9.99 -25.00
N ALA A 41 5.52 -10.71 -23.97
CA ALA A 41 4.80 -11.89 -23.52
C ALA A 41 3.47 -11.52 -22.82
N HIS A 42 3.39 -10.35 -22.16
CA HIS A 42 2.19 -9.91 -21.44
C HIS A 42 1.52 -8.65 -22.02
N GLY A 43 2.01 -8.14 -23.18
CA GLY A 43 1.39 -6.99 -23.85
C GLY A 43 1.56 -5.67 -23.10
N THR A 44 2.74 -5.42 -22.54
CA THR A 44 3.12 -4.17 -21.85
C THR A 44 2.27 -3.81 -20.63
N LEU A 45 1.79 -4.82 -19.88
CA LEU A 45 1.14 -4.59 -18.59
C LEU A 45 2.10 -3.88 -17.63
N ASP A 46 1.56 -3.00 -16.85
CA ASP A 46 2.31 -2.24 -15.88
C ASP A 46 2.62 -3.10 -14.62
N ASP A 47 3.65 -2.74 -13.86
CA ASP A 47 4.10 -3.49 -12.67
C ASP A 47 2.98 -3.66 -11.64
N GLN A 48 2.16 -2.64 -11.41
CA GLN A 48 1.06 -2.71 -10.45
C GLN A 48 -0.01 -3.71 -10.90
N VAL A 49 -0.38 -3.70 -12.18
CA VAL A 49 -1.33 -4.68 -12.75
C VAL A 49 -0.79 -6.10 -12.62
N LEU A 50 0.51 -6.31 -12.88
CA LEU A 50 1.16 -7.62 -12.74
C LEU A 50 1.17 -8.10 -11.29
N ARG A 51 1.39 -7.20 -10.30
CA ARG A 51 1.31 -7.51 -8.86
C ARG A 51 -0.11 -7.88 -8.45
N GLU A 52 -1.08 -7.04 -8.78
CA GLU A 52 -2.49 -7.32 -8.51
C GLU A 52 -2.96 -8.63 -9.14
N LEU A 53 -2.51 -8.94 -10.37
CA LEU A 53 -2.79 -10.21 -11.02
C LEU A 53 -2.17 -11.39 -10.28
N SER A 54 -0.93 -11.26 -9.82
CA SER A 54 -0.24 -12.30 -9.03
C SER A 54 -0.95 -12.56 -7.70
N GLU A 55 -1.38 -11.52 -7.00
CA GLU A 55 -2.14 -11.63 -5.74
C GLU A 55 -3.51 -12.31 -5.96
N LYS A 56 -4.24 -11.89 -7.01
CA LYS A 56 -5.53 -12.52 -7.35
C LYS A 56 -5.38 -13.96 -7.85
N LEU A 57 -4.29 -14.28 -8.53
CA LEU A 57 -3.95 -15.67 -8.90
C LEU A 57 -3.78 -16.54 -7.66
N GLU A 58 -3.02 -16.07 -6.66
CA GLU A 58 -2.84 -16.78 -5.40
C GLU A 58 -4.18 -16.95 -4.65
N TYR A 59 -4.97 -15.87 -4.58
CA TYR A 59 -6.30 -15.91 -3.98
C TYR A 59 -7.20 -16.97 -4.64
N LEU A 60 -7.26 -16.99 -5.98
CA LEU A 60 -8.11 -17.95 -6.71
C LEU A 60 -7.61 -19.39 -6.57
N ARG A 61 -6.30 -19.61 -6.50
CA ARG A 61 -5.70 -20.92 -6.22
C ARG A 61 -6.07 -21.41 -4.82
N ASN A 62 -5.99 -20.54 -3.83
CA ASN A 62 -6.39 -20.83 -2.45
C ASN A 62 -7.90 -21.12 -2.35
N LEU A 63 -8.72 -20.37 -3.09
CA LEU A 63 -10.16 -20.58 -3.18
C LEU A 63 -10.49 -21.95 -3.80
N ASP A 64 -9.81 -22.33 -4.87
CA ASP A 64 -10.02 -23.61 -5.55
C ASP A 64 -9.58 -24.79 -4.67
N LYS A 65 -8.45 -24.67 -4.02
CA LYS A 65 -7.98 -25.64 -3.01
C LYS A 65 -9.01 -25.79 -1.87
N ARG A 66 -9.54 -24.67 -1.37
CA ARG A 66 -10.55 -24.70 -0.31
C ARG A 66 -11.85 -25.41 -0.76
N ARG A 67 -12.26 -25.18 -2.02
CA ARG A 67 -13.39 -25.87 -2.64
C ARG A 67 -13.17 -27.38 -2.68
N GLU A 68 -11.98 -27.83 -3.08
CA GLU A 68 -11.61 -29.24 -3.11
C GLU A 68 -11.63 -29.86 -1.71
N GLU A 69 -11.08 -29.19 -0.70
CA GLU A 69 -11.11 -29.63 0.70
C GLU A 69 -12.53 -29.81 1.22
N ILE A 70 -13.42 -28.86 0.92
CA ILE A 70 -14.84 -28.93 1.32
C ILE A 70 -15.57 -30.02 0.58
N SER A 71 -15.39 -30.13 -0.73
CA SER A 71 -15.98 -31.23 -1.52
C SER A 71 -15.57 -32.58 -0.96
N ALA A 72 -14.29 -32.79 -0.69
CA ALA A 72 -13.80 -34.02 -0.09
C ALA A 72 -14.43 -34.29 1.31
N SER A 73 -14.57 -33.23 2.13
CA SER A 73 -15.16 -33.34 3.47
C SER A 73 -16.65 -33.75 3.42
N ILE A 74 -17.43 -33.16 2.50
CA ILE A 74 -18.86 -33.49 2.32
C ILE A 74 -19.02 -34.91 1.76
N THR A 75 -18.17 -35.29 0.80
CA THR A 75 -18.15 -36.62 0.22
C THR A 75 -17.83 -37.71 1.28
N ALA A 76 -16.85 -37.44 2.15
CA ALA A 76 -16.48 -38.33 3.24
C ALA A 76 -17.62 -38.52 4.28
N GLN A 77 -18.57 -37.58 4.35
CA GLN A 77 -19.79 -37.69 5.16
C GLN A 77 -20.95 -38.39 4.43
N GLU A 78 -20.74 -38.86 3.19
CA GLU A 78 -21.75 -39.46 2.32
C GLU A 78 -22.96 -38.53 2.04
N LYS A 79 -22.74 -37.20 2.09
CA LYS A 79 -23.78 -36.16 1.95
C LYS A 79 -23.67 -35.37 0.65
N MET A 80 -22.76 -35.72 -0.25
CA MET A 80 -22.60 -35.03 -1.53
C MET A 80 -23.77 -35.33 -2.44
N THR A 81 -24.40 -34.30 -2.99
CA THR A 81 -25.45 -34.41 -4.01
C THR A 81 -25.07 -33.62 -5.26
N PRO A 82 -25.68 -33.91 -6.44
CA PRO A 82 -25.41 -33.12 -7.66
C PRO A 82 -25.70 -31.63 -7.52
N GLU A 83 -26.69 -31.26 -6.69
CA GLU A 83 -27.03 -29.85 -6.42
C GLU A 83 -25.95 -29.16 -5.62
N ILE A 84 -25.38 -29.83 -4.59
CA ILE A 84 -24.28 -29.31 -3.77
C ILE A 84 -23.02 -29.17 -4.62
N GLU A 85 -22.70 -30.15 -5.44
CA GLU A 85 -21.56 -30.11 -6.36
C GLU A 85 -21.69 -28.94 -7.33
N ALA A 86 -22.87 -28.79 -7.97
CA ALA A 86 -23.13 -27.66 -8.86
C ALA A 86 -23.08 -26.28 -8.14
N ALA A 87 -23.54 -26.24 -6.88
CA ALA A 87 -23.43 -25.00 -6.07
C ALA A 87 -21.97 -24.65 -5.74
N LEU A 88 -21.15 -25.62 -5.34
CA LEU A 88 -19.73 -25.46 -5.09
C LEU A 88 -18.98 -25.01 -6.36
N GLU A 89 -19.30 -25.56 -7.53
CA GLU A 89 -18.70 -25.16 -8.80
C GLU A 89 -19.04 -23.71 -9.17
N LYS A 90 -20.27 -23.26 -8.89
CA LYS A 90 -20.71 -21.86 -9.17
C LYS A 90 -20.21 -20.85 -8.18
N ALA A 91 -19.89 -21.26 -6.96
CA ALA A 91 -19.42 -20.36 -5.92
C ALA A 91 -18.14 -19.63 -6.36
N SER A 92 -18.16 -18.31 -6.28
CA SER A 92 -17.10 -17.41 -6.77
C SER A 92 -16.29 -16.76 -5.64
N THR A 93 -16.77 -16.87 -4.41
CA THR A 93 -16.16 -16.29 -3.22
C THR A 93 -16.00 -17.32 -2.11
N LEU A 94 -15.05 -17.06 -1.20
CA LEU A 94 -14.87 -17.91 -0.02
C LEU A 94 -16.12 -17.95 0.85
N ALA A 95 -16.83 -16.82 0.98
CA ALA A 95 -18.07 -16.76 1.75
C ALA A 95 -19.15 -17.69 1.19
N GLU A 96 -19.32 -17.71 -0.13
CA GLU A 96 -20.28 -18.64 -0.78
C GLU A 96 -19.92 -20.11 -0.56
N ILE A 97 -18.63 -20.45 -0.66
CA ILE A 97 -18.15 -21.82 -0.41
C ILE A 97 -18.38 -22.22 1.06
N GLU A 98 -18.08 -21.35 2.00
CA GLU A 98 -18.26 -21.60 3.43
C GLU A 98 -19.76 -21.67 3.81
N ASP A 99 -20.64 -20.89 3.17
CA ASP A 99 -22.09 -21.01 3.37
C ASP A 99 -22.62 -22.38 2.93
N ILE A 100 -22.16 -22.90 1.78
CA ILE A 100 -22.51 -24.23 1.31
C ILE A 100 -22.01 -25.34 2.28
N TYR A 101 -20.82 -25.14 2.85
CA TYR A 101 -20.22 -26.08 3.79
C TYR A 101 -20.85 -26.04 5.19
N ARG A 102 -21.51 -24.94 5.54
CA ARG A 102 -21.99 -24.64 6.90
C ARG A 102 -22.86 -25.77 7.53
N PRO A 103 -23.83 -26.37 6.81
CA PRO A 103 -24.62 -27.52 7.34
C PRO A 103 -23.79 -28.77 7.63
N PHE A 104 -22.63 -28.93 6.96
CA PHE A 104 -21.77 -30.11 7.04
C PHE A 104 -20.59 -29.97 7.97
N ARG A 105 -20.35 -28.71 8.43
CA ARG A 105 -19.21 -28.38 9.29
C ARG A 105 -19.41 -28.99 10.68
N PRO A 106 -18.41 -29.67 11.26
CA PRO A 106 -18.48 -30.13 12.64
C PRO A 106 -18.75 -28.95 13.58
N LYS A 107 -19.89 -29.01 14.27
CA LYS A 107 -20.32 -27.95 15.17
C LYS A 107 -19.88 -28.27 16.62
N ARG A 108 -19.59 -27.23 17.39
CA ARG A 108 -19.50 -27.34 18.85
C ARG A 108 -20.90 -27.63 19.39
N ARG A 109 -20.99 -28.06 20.67
CA ARG A 109 -22.27 -28.33 21.33
C ARG A 109 -23.17 -27.10 21.31
N THR A 110 -24.17 -27.09 20.42
CA THR A 110 -25.18 -26.02 20.24
C THR A 110 -26.49 -26.42 20.93
N ARG A 111 -27.45 -25.47 21.07
CA ARG A 111 -28.80 -25.79 21.55
C ARG A 111 -29.45 -26.80 20.65
N ALA A 112 -29.35 -26.64 19.34
CA ALA A 112 -29.88 -27.57 18.37
C ALA A 112 -29.23 -28.96 18.45
N SER A 113 -27.89 -29.07 18.65
CA SER A 113 -27.24 -30.37 18.80
C SER A 113 -27.68 -31.06 20.10
N ILE A 114 -27.91 -30.33 21.20
CA ILE A 114 -28.45 -30.87 22.43
C ILE A 114 -29.91 -31.36 22.21
N ALA A 115 -30.72 -30.62 21.48
CA ALA A 115 -32.09 -31.03 21.16
C ALA A 115 -32.12 -32.29 20.29
N LYS A 116 -31.18 -32.43 19.34
CA LYS A 116 -30.99 -33.63 18.54
C LYS A 116 -30.58 -34.83 19.39
N GLU A 117 -29.65 -34.65 20.33
CA GLU A 117 -29.26 -35.69 21.30
C GLU A 117 -30.44 -36.17 22.14
N LYS A 118 -31.42 -35.28 22.45
CA LYS A 118 -32.67 -35.60 23.12
C LYS A 118 -33.71 -36.34 22.23
N GLY A 119 -33.43 -36.47 20.91
CA GLY A 119 -34.31 -37.14 19.95
C GLY A 119 -35.41 -36.26 19.38
N LEU A 120 -35.29 -34.94 19.43
CA LEU A 120 -36.31 -33.98 18.98
C LEU A 120 -36.24 -33.63 17.48
N GLU A 121 -35.33 -34.21 16.71
CA GLU A 121 -35.19 -33.93 15.27
C GLU A 121 -36.43 -34.29 14.46
N PRO A 122 -37.09 -35.48 14.67
CA PRO A 122 -38.34 -35.82 13.94
C PRO A 122 -39.49 -34.87 14.28
N LEU A 123 -39.55 -34.34 15.52
CA LEU A 123 -40.53 -33.31 15.90
C LEU A 123 -40.30 -32.02 15.16
N ALA A 124 -39.02 -31.57 15.08
CA ALA A 124 -38.64 -30.40 14.33
C ALA A 124 -39.00 -30.55 12.83
N ASP A 125 -38.75 -31.68 12.23
CA ASP A 125 -39.09 -31.94 10.82
C ASP A 125 -40.63 -31.93 10.61
N ALA A 126 -41.40 -32.50 11.53
CA ALA A 126 -42.87 -32.49 11.47
C ALA A 126 -43.44 -31.06 11.58
N ILE A 127 -42.92 -30.26 12.50
CA ILE A 127 -43.33 -28.85 12.66
C ILE A 127 -42.93 -28.04 11.42
N PHE A 128 -41.72 -28.23 10.93
CA PHE A 128 -41.18 -27.48 9.78
C PHE A 128 -41.89 -27.82 8.47
N ALA A 129 -42.38 -29.03 8.32
CA ALA A 129 -43.12 -29.47 7.14
C ALA A 129 -44.45 -28.71 6.95
N GLN A 130 -45.02 -28.12 8.00
CA GLN A 130 -46.23 -27.30 7.96
C GLN A 130 -47.35 -27.93 7.13
N VAL A 131 -47.64 -29.21 7.38
CA VAL A 131 -48.70 -29.93 6.65
C VAL A 131 -50.05 -29.30 6.96
N ALA A 132 -50.89 -29.07 5.95
CA ALA A 132 -52.25 -28.55 6.12
C ALA A 132 -53.06 -29.54 6.98
N ASP A 133 -53.93 -28.98 7.85
CA ASP A 133 -54.77 -29.72 8.80
C ASP A 133 -53.97 -30.69 9.73
N SER A 134 -52.69 -30.44 9.95
CA SER A 134 -51.84 -31.18 10.90
C SER A 134 -52.27 -30.94 12.34
N ALA A 135 -51.89 -31.85 13.25
CA ALA A 135 -51.99 -31.66 14.70
C ALA A 135 -51.25 -30.39 15.13
N SER A 136 -51.67 -29.78 16.19
CA SER A 136 -50.98 -28.63 16.78
C SER A 136 -49.56 -29.01 17.26
N PRO A 137 -48.60 -28.06 17.34
CA PRO A 137 -47.29 -28.36 17.88
C PRO A 137 -47.29 -28.97 19.27
N ALA A 138 -48.26 -28.65 20.11
CA ALA A 138 -48.44 -29.26 21.44
C ALA A 138 -48.88 -30.72 21.39
N GLU A 139 -49.77 -31.08 20.44
CA GLU A 139 -50.21 -32.44 20.20
C GLU A 139 -49.06 -33.29 19.61
N LEU A 140 -48.29 -32.75 18.66
CA LEU A 140 -47.14 -33.41 18.09
C LEU A 140 -46.01 -33.61 19.14
N ALA A 141 -45.82 -32.68 20.05
CA ALA A 141 -44.79 -32.69 21.08
C ALA A 141 -45.10 -33.73 22.20
N ALA A 142 -46.36 -34.11 22.39
CA ALA A 142 -46.76 -35.02 23.48
C ALA A 142 -46.01 -36.35 23.44
N ASP A 143 -45.73 -36.88 22.25
CA ASP A 143 -45.02 -38.16 22.05
C ASP A 143 -43.50 -38.06 22.31
N TYR A 144 -42.95 -36.86 22.50
CA TYR A 144 -41.54 -36.60 22.70
C TYR A 144 -41.19 -36.21 24.13
N ILE A 145 -42.18 -36.28 25.07
CA ILE A 145 -41.92 -36.01 26.48
C ILE A 145 -41.14 -37.20 27.07
N ASP A 146 -39.92 -36.96 27.54
CA ASP A 146 -39.01 -37.95 28.09
C ASP A 146 -38.15 -37.31 29.19
N ALA A 147 -38.54 -37.49 30.45
CA ALA A 147 -37.86 -36.94 31.61
C ALA A 147 -36.43 -37.48 31.76
N GLU A 148 -36.12 -38.70 31.30
CA GLU A 148 -34.80 -39.30 31.36
C GLU A 148 -33.84 -38.56 30.39
N LYS A 149 -34.36 -38.05 29.30
CA LYS A 149 -33.62 -37.22 28.33
C LYS A 149 -33.68 -35.71 28.66
N GLY A 150 -34.34 -35.34 29.75
CA GLY A 150 -34.48 -33.94 30.17
C GLY A 150 -35.47 -33.17 29.28
N VAL A 151 -36.56 -33.80 28.84
CA VAL A 151 -37.71 -33.18 28.17
C VAL A 151 -38.90 -33.45 29.09
N GLU A 152 -39.18 -32.52 30.00
CA GLU A 152 -40.20 -32.75 31.04
C GLU A 152 -41.60 -32.34 30.59
N THR A 153 -41.70 -31.42 29.64
CA THR A 153 -42.96 -30.86 29.15
C THR A 153 -43.02 -30.81 27.63
N ALA A 154 -44.24 -30.72 27.08
CA ALA A 154 -44.44 -30.45 25.65
C ALA A 154 -43.76 -29.13 25.20
N GLU A 155 -43.72 -28.13 26.08
CA GLU A 155 -43.09 -26.84 25.82
C GLU A 155 -41.56 -27.02 25.67
N ASP A 156 -40.92 -27.87 26.49
CA ASP A 156 -39.49 -28.18 26.36
C ASP A 156 -39.22 -28.89 25.02
N ALA A 157 -40.12 -29.80 24.58
CA ALA A 157 -39.98 -30.46 23.31
C ALA A 157 -40.13 -29.49 22.12
N ILE A 158 -41.11 -28.58 22.18
CA ILE A 158 -41.33 -27.56 21.14
C ILE A 158 -40.11 -26.58 21.10
N ASN A 159 -39.63 -26.11 22.23
CA ASN A 159 -38.47 -25.24 22.30
C ASN A 159 -37.23 -25.92 21.70
N GLY A 160 -36.99 -27.18 22.01
CA GLY A 160 -35.90 -27.95 21.41
C GLY A 160 -36.06 -28.15 19.89
N ALA A 161 -37.27 -28.38 19.42
CA ALA A 161 -37.57 -28.46 17.99
C ALA A 161 -37.36 -27.09 17.30
N MET A 162 -37.78 -26.00 17.93
CA MET A 162 -37.54 -24.62 17.45
C MET A 162 -36.04 -24.31 17.36
N ASP A 163 -35.24 -24.73 18.33
CA ASP A 163 -33.78 -24.55 18.27
C ASP A 163 -33.16 -25.28 17.07
N ILE A 164 -33.65 -26.48 16.71
CA ILE A 164 -33.23 -27.22 15.52
C ILE A 164 -33.67 -26.50 14.23
N ILE A 165 -34.92 -26.06 14.17
CA ILE A 165 -35.46 -25.30 13.02
C ILE A 165 -34.69 -24.00 12.83
N ALA A 166 -34.43 -23.26 13.89
CA ALA A 166 -33.68 -21.98 13.84
C ALA A 166 -32.24 -22.21 13.33
N GLU A 167 -31.58 -23.27 13.75
CA GLU A 167 -30.26 -23.61 13.26
C GLU A 167 -30.28 -23.96 11.77
N ASN A 168 -31.24 -24.80 11.32
CA ASN A 168 -31.40 -25.16 9.93
C ASN A 168 -31.66 -23.94 9.03
N ILE A 169 -32.53 -22.99 9.46
CA ILE A 169 -32.78 -21.70 8.78
C ILE A 169 -31.50 -20.88 8.71
N SER A 170 -30.72 -20.82 9.80
CA SER A 170 -29.50 -20.04 9.86
C SER A 170 -28.38 -20.59 8.95
N ASP A 171 -28.44 -21.86 8.62
CA ASP A 171 -27.46 -22.54 7.76
C ASP A 171 -27.85 -22.50 6.28
N ASP A 172 -29.04 -22.03 5.95
CA ASP A 172 -29.51 -21.94 4.57
C ASP A 172 -28.71 -20.89 3.78
N ALA A 173 -28.03 -21.36 2.72
CA ALA A 173 -27.13 -20.52 1.93
C ALA A 173 -27.87 -19.45 1.11
N ASP A 174 -29.12 -19.71 0.65
CA ASP A 174 -29.92 -18.76 -0.13
C ASP A 174 -30.43 -17.63 0.78
N ILE A 175 -30.94 -17.96 1.98
CA ILE A 175 -31.34 -17.00 2.99
C ILE A 175 -30.17 -16.10 3.35
N ARG A 176 -29.01 -16.67 3.64
CA ARG A 176 -27.79 -15.90 3.97
C ARG A 176 -27.38 -14.98 2.83
N ARG A 177 -27.36 -15.48 1.60
CA ARG A 177 -27.03 -14.69 0.41
C ARG A 177 -27.97 -13.49 0.24
N ARG A 178 -29.27 -13.68 0.38
CA ARG A 178 -30.29 -12.62 0.26
C ARG A 178 -30.15 -11.59 1.40
N LEU A 179 -29.94 -12.04 2.63
CA LEU A 179 -29.75 -11.16 3.77
C LEU A 179 -28.44 -10.36 3.64
N ARG A 180 -27.33 -10.99 3.22
CA ARG A 180 -26.06 -10.28 2.92
C ARG A 180 -26.29 -9.16 1.90
N SER A 181 -27.05 -9.45 0.84
CA SER A 181 -27.45 -8.43 -0.14
C SER A 181 -28.27 -7.30 0.47
N LEU A 182 -29.24 -7.60 1.35
CA LEU A 182 -30.03 -6.60 2.06
C LEU A 182 -29.13 -5.71 2.92
N PHE A 183 -28.23 -6.29 3.70
CA PHE A 183 -27.28 -5.53 4.56
C PHE A 183 -26.36 -4.64 3.73
N THR A 184 -25.88 -5.13 2.58
CA THR A 184 -24.99 -4.34 1.71
C THR A 184 -25.73 -3.16 1.07
N VAL A 185 -26.98 -3.34 0.62
CA VAL A 185 -27.72 -2.33 -0.15
C VAL A 185 -28.45 -1.35 0.75
N ALA A 186 -29.08 -1.84 1.84
CA ALA A 186 -29.96 -1.06 2.72
C ALA A 186 -29.43 -0.90 4.15
N GLY A 187 -28.32 -1.53 4.49
CA GLY A 187 -27.69 -1.40 5.80
C GLY A 187 -27.12 0.00 6.03
N VAL A 188 -27.18 0.45 7.27
CA VAL A 188 -26.63 1.73 7.75
C VAL A 188 -25.61 1.42 8.84
N LEU A 189 -24.36 1.81 8.60
CA LEU A 189 -23.35 1.80 9.66
C LEU A 189 -23.71 2.89 10.67
N GLN A 190 -23.89 2.48 11.92
CA GLN A 190 -24.15 3.37 13.04
C GLN A 190 -22.96 3.41 13.98
N SER A 191 -22.57 4.61 14.39
CA SER A 191 -21.57 4.83 15.43
C SER A 191 -22.17 5.69 16.54
N ARG A 192 -21.97 5.28 17.77
CA ARG A 192 -22.45 5.96 18.97
C ARG A 192 -21.32 6.08 19.98
N ALA A 193 -21.33 7.14 20.79
CA ALA A 193 -20.38 7.27 21.89
C ALA A 193 -20.53 6.10 22.87
N ALA A 194 -19.43 5.52 23.29
CA ALA A 194 -19.41 4.58 24.41
C ALA A 194 -19.70 5.29 25.74
N ASP A 195 -19.21 6.55 25.85
CA ASP A 195 -19.46 7.50 26.92
C ASP A 195 -19.53 8.90 26.32
N SER A 196 -20.73 9.51 26.33
CA SER A 196 -20.97 10.82 25.70
C SER A 196 -20.33 12.00 26.42
N GLU A 197 -19.95 11.83 27.70
CA GLU A 197 -19.33 12.91 28.49
C GLU A 197 -17.81 12.98 28.25
N LYS A 198 -17.21 11.95 27.65
CA LYS A 198 -15.79 11.86 27.42
C LYS A 198 -15.40 12.49 26.08
N GLU A 199 -14.71 13.63 26.12
CA GLU A 199 -14.15 14.25 24.91
C GLU A 199 -13.07 13.39 24.27
N SER A 200 -13.10 13.28 22.94
CA SER A 200 -12.07 12.57 22.16
C SER A 200 -11.94 13.14 20.76
N VAL A 201 -10.94 12.69 20.02
CA VAL A 201 -10.78 13.00 18.59
C VAL A 201 -11.90 12.40 17.72
N TYR A 202 -12.72 11.51 18.29
CA TYR A 202 -13.81 10.81 17.61
C TYR A 202 -15.18 11.47 17.83
N THR A 203 -15.26 12.66 18.44
CA THR A 203 -16.53 13.34 18.76
C THR A 203 -17.46 13.49 17.55
N MET A 204 -16.90 13.65 16.35
CA MET A 204 -17.68 13.70 15.10
C MET A 204 -18.41 12.39 14.75
N TYR A 205 -18.04 11.27 15.39
CA TYR A 205 -18.63 9.94 15.21
C TYR A 205 -19.48 9.49 16.40
N TYR A 206 -19.76 10.35 17.39
CA TYR A 206 -20.57 10.01 18.57
C TYR A 206 -22.05 9.79 18.24
N GLU A 207 -22.54 10.48 17.23
CA GLU A 207 -23.86 10.28 16.62
C GLU A 207 -23.68 10.31 15.10
N TYR A 208 -23.34 9.15 14.53
CA TYR A 208 -22.98 9.07 13.13
C TYR A 208 -23.66 7.88 12.46
N ASP A 209 -24.34 8.14 11.34
CA ASP A 209 -25.03 7.15 10.52
C ASP A 209 -24.67 7.36 9.05
N GLU A 210 -24.23 6.30 8.36
CA GLU A 210 -23.94 6.35 6.93
C GLU A 210 -24.29 5.02 6.26
N PRO A 211 -24.94 5.04 5.05
CA PRO A 211 -25.25 3.82 4.32
C PRO A 211 -23.97 3.01 4.00
N VAL A 212 -24.04 1.69 4.25
CA VAL A 212 -22.93 0.74 4.01
C VAL A 212 -22.36 0.84 2.60
N ASN A 213 -23.22 1.01 1.60
CA ASN A 213 -22.83 1.09 0.19
C ASN A 213 -22.25 2.44 -0.25
N LYS A 214 -22.17 3.44 0.65
CA LYS A 214 -21.67 4.80 0.36
C LYS A 214 -20.53 5.23 1.27
N ILE A 215 -20.28 4.51 2.36
CA ILE A 215 -19.28 4.91 3.34
C ILE A 215 -17.88 4.91 2.74
N ALA A 216 -17.17 6.01 2.96
CA ALA A 216 -15.78 6.14 2.51
C ALA A 216 -14.83 5.34 3.41
N GLY A 217 -13.80 4.71 2.82
CA GLY A 217 -12.87 3.83 3.53
C GLY A 217 -12.18 4.48 4.73
N HIS A 218 -11.75 5.74 4.61
CA HIS A 218 -11.11 6.44 5.74
C HIS A 218 -12.05 6.63 6.95
N ARG A 219 -13.38 6.71 6.75
CA ARG A 219 -14.35 6.76 7.83
C ARG A 219 -14.55 5.42 8.49
N VAL A 220 -14.55 4.32 7.69
CA VAL A 220 -14.57 2.96 8.23
C VAL A 220 -13.36 2.73 9.14
N LEU A 221 -12.17 3.13 8.70
CA LEU A 221 -10.95 3.01 9.50
C LEU A 221 -10.98 3.89 10.77
N ALA A 222 -11.56 5.11 10.66
CA ALA A 222 -11.71 6.00 11.80
C ALA A 222 -12.63 5.41 12.87
N VAL A 223 -13.81 4.91 12.49
CA VAL A 223 -14.77 4.35 13.47
C VAL A 223 -14.25 3.04 14.05
N ASN A 224 -13.57 2.20 13.26
CA ASN A 224 -12.96 0.98 13.76
C ASN A 224 -11.86 1.27 14.79
N ARG A 225 -11.02 2.29 14.57
CA ARG A 225 -10.02 2.73 15.56
C ARG A 225 -10.69 3.25 16.82
N GLY A 226 -11.72 4.10 16.69
CA GLY A 226 -12.47 4.64 17.83
C GLY A 226 -13.15 3.54 18.65
N GLU A 227 -13.65 2.48 18.01
CA GLU A 227 -14.20 1.29 18.66
C GLU A 227 -13.12 0.50 19.39
N ASN A 228 -11.97 0.24 18.75
CA ASN A 228 -10.85 -0.47 19.36
C ASN A 228 -10.25 0.28 20.56
N GLU A 229 -10.26 1.60 20.54
CA GLU A 229 -9.83 2.47 21.64
C GLU A 229 -10.92 2.65 22.72
N GLY A 230 -12.12 2.08 22.53
CA GLY A 230 -13.22 2.09 23.50
C GLY A 230 -13.99 3.41 23.58
N PHE A 231 -13.87 4.30 22.61
CA PHE A 231 -14.63 5.55 22.53
C PHE A 231 -15.96 5.39 21.81
N LEU A 232 -16.06 4.45 20.88
CA LEU A 232 -17.22 4.24 20.04
C LEU A 232 -17.80 2.82 20.23
N LYS A 233 -19.12 2.72 19.99
CA LYS A 233 -19.85 1.47 19.75
C LYS A 233 -20.34 1.51 18.32
N VAL A 234 -19.96 0.54 17.52
CA VAL A 234 -20.24 0.54 16.08
C VAL A 234 -20.99 -0.72 15.68
N GLY A 235 -22.07 -0.56 14.92
CA GLY A 235 -22.89 -1.65 14.42
C GLY A 235 -23.49 -1.33 13.06
N ILE A 236 -24.18 -2.30 12.47
CA ILE A 236 -24.96 -2.11 11.25
C ILE A 236 -26.43 -2.27 11.58
N ASP A 237 -27.21 -1.24 11.31
CA ASP A 237 -28.68 -1.26 11.43
C ASP A 237 -29.30 -1.66 10.09
N VAL A 238 -30.29 -2.57 10.16
CA VAL A 238 -31.08 -3.02 9.01
C VAL A 238 -32.52 -3.21 9.47
N ASP A 239 -33.44 -2.83 8.60
CA ASP A 239 -34.88 -3.03 8.82
C ASP A 239 -35.21 -4.52 9.09
N ARG A 240 -35.46 -4.83 10.37
CA ARG A 240 -35.76 -6.19 10.85
C ARG A 240 -36.97 -6.80 10.14
N ILE A 241 -37.99 -5.99 9.81
CA ILE A 241 -39.23 -6.47 9.15
C ILE A 241 -38.87 -6.96 7.74
N LYS A 242 -38.05 -6.21 7.00
CA LYS A 242 -37.60 -6.63 5.67
C LYS A 242 -36.76 -7.90 5.72
N ALA A 243 -35.90 -8.03 6.71
CA ALA A 243 -35.08 -9.21 6.90
C ALA A 243 -35.94 -10.45 7.19
N LEU A 244 -36.90 -10.34 8.12
CA LEU A 244 -37.84 -11.42 8.45
C LEU A 244 -38.76 -11.77 7.27
N ASN A 245 -39.18 -10.79 6.46
CA ASN A 245 -39.95 -11.09 5.25
C ASN A 245 -39.15 -11.95 4.23
N ILE A 246 -37.84 -11.72 4.11
CA ILE A 246 -36.97 -12.56 3.27
C ILE A 246 -36.92 -13.99 3.81
N ILE A 247 -36.77 -14.17 5.12
CA ILE A 247 -36.71 -15.50 5.73
C ILE A 247 -38.08 -16.19 5.59
N ASN A 248 -39.15 -15.52 5.99
CA ASN A 248 -40.52 -16.05 5.97
C ASN A 248 -40.95 -16.47 4.57
N ALA A 249 -40.57 -15.69 3.54
CA ALA A 249 -40.87 -16.08 2.14
C ALA A 249 -40.16 -17.36 1.66
N ASN A 250 -39.11 -17.81 2.37
CA ASN A 250 -38.41 -19.05 2.07
C ASN A 250 -38.87 -20.23 2.93
N VAL A 251 -39.35 -19.97 4.16
CA VAL A 251 -39.61 -21.05 5.14
C VAL A 251 -41.08 -21.26 5.48
N LEU A 252 -41.93 -20.24 5.27
CA LEU A 252 -43.38 -20.41 5.55
C LEU A 252 -44.10 -20.95 4.31
N SER A 253 -44.99 -21.93 4.53
CA SER A 253 -45.92 -22.39 3.52
C SER A 253 -47.22 -21.61 3.54
N ASP A 254 -47.88 -21.50 2.37
CA ASP A 254 -49.14 -20.76 2.23
C ASP A 254 -50.36 -21.59 2.74
N ASN A 255 -50.12 -22.68 3.45
CA ASN A 255 -51.16 -23.54 4.01
C ASN A 255 -51.63 -23.01 5.37
N SER A 256 -52.85 -23.35 5.74
CA SER A 256 -53.40 -23.11 7.09
C SER A 256 -52.93 -24.17 8.09
N SER A 257 -51.62 -24.33 8.24
CA SER A 257 -51.04 -25.30 9.21
C SER A 257 -51.03 -24.69 10.63
N ALA A 258 -51.37 -25.48 11.62
CA ALA A 258 -51.25 -25.09 13.04
C ALA A 258 -49.79 -24.85 13.47
N CYS A 259 -48.79 -25.33 12.71
CA CYS A 259 -47.39 -25.20 12.96
C CYS A 259 -46.76 -23.89 12.42
N THR A 260 -47.47 -23.11 11.56
CA THR A 260 -46.96 -21.96 10.85
C THR A 260 -46.43 -20.87 11.81
N ASP A 261 -47.13 -20.60 12.91
CA ASP A 261 -46.69 -19.61 13.88
C ASP A 261 -45.44 -20.03 14.63
N THR A 262 -45.31 -21.32 14.98
CA THR A 262 -44.10 -21.88 15.61
C THR A 262 -42.88 -21.76 14.69
N VAL A 263 -43.07 -22.03 13.38
CA VAL A 263 -41.98 -21.87 12.39
C VAL A 263 -41.62 -20.38 12.23
N ARG A 264 -42.60 -19.46 12.28
CA ARG A 264 -42.35 -18.01 12.23
C ARG A 264 -41.56 -17.54 13.43
N ASP A 265 -41.85 -18.04 14.61
CA ASP A 265 -41.15 -17.70 15.85
C ASP A 265 -39.70 -18.28 15.82
N ALA A 266 -39.55 -19.51 15.32
CA ALA A 266 -38.22 -20.08 15.10
C ALA A 266 -37.41 -19.30 14.05
N ALA A 267 -38.06 -18.77 13.01
CA ALA A 267 -37.43 -17.93 12.00
C ALA A 267 -36.98 -16.56 12.61
N ALA A 268 -37.76 -15.98 13.50
CA ALA A 268 -37.40 -14.78 14.22
C ALA A 268 -36.20 -15.02 15.15
N ASP A 269 -36.19 -16.12 15.91
CA ASP A 269 -35.05 -16.51 16.74
C ASP A 269 -33.79 -16.80 15.90
N ALA A 270 -33.94 -17.48 14.76
CA ALA A 270 -32.84 -17.71 13.82
C ALA A 270 -32.20 -16.38 13.37
N TYR A 271 -33.04 -15.40 13.02
CA TYR A 271 -32.54 -14.07 12.63
C TYR A 271 -31.83 -13.37 13.77
N ASP A 272 -32.50 -13.16 14.88
CA ASP A 272 -32.00 -12.31 15.97
C ASP A 272 -30.73 -12.91 16.65
N ARG A 273 -30.74 -14.23 16.86
CA ARG A 273 -29.68 -14.91 17.63
C ARG A 273 -28.53 -15.43 16.78
N LEU A 274 -28.81 -15.90 15.55
CA LEU A 274 -27.80 -16.64 14.75
C LEU A 274 -27.36 -15.87 13.49
N ILE A 275 -28.33 -15.34 12.72
CA ILE A 275 -28.04 -14.77 11.41
C ILE A 275 -27.55 -13.32 11.54
N PHE A 276 -28.31 -12.45 12.21
CA PHE A 276 -27.98 -11.03 12.30
C PHE A 276 -26.55 -10.79 12.82
N PRO A 277 -26.11 -11.35 13.97
CA PRO A 277 -24.75 -11.10 14.47
C PRO A 277 -23.66 -11.67 13.54
N SER A 278 -23.97 -12.70 12.80
CA SER A 278 -23.04 -13.34 11.84
C SER A 278 -22.91 -12.49 10.58
N VAL A 279 -24.02 -12.09 9.98
CA VAL A 279 -24.05 -11.29 8.73
C VAL A 279 -23.53 -9.89 9.00
N GLU A 280 -23.91 -9.27 10.12
CA GLU A 280 -23.37 -7.97 10.54
C GLU A 280 -21.84 -8.00 10.56
N ARG A 281 -21.25 -9.00 11.21
CA ARG A 281 -19.79 -9.17 11.27
C ARG A 281 -19.18 -9.38 9.89
N GLU A 282 -19.83 -10.16 9.03
CA GLU A 282 -19.38 -10.38 7.65
C GLU A 282 -19.34 -9.06 6.87
N ILE A 283 -20.38 -8.25 6.96
CA ILE A 283 -20.47 -6.94 6.28
C ILE A 283 -19.49 -5.95 6.88
N ARG A 284 -19.33 -5.91 8.22
CA ARG A 284 -18.30 -5.11 8.88
C ARG A 284 -16.89 -5.46 8.36
N ASN A 285 -16.59 -6.75 8.26
CA ASN A 285 -15.31 -7.22 7.70
C ASN A 285 -15.18 -6.81 6.23
N MET A 286 -16.20 -7.02 5.41
CA MET A 286 -16.19 -6.67 3.99
C MET A 286 -15.87 -5.19 3.73
N ILE A 287 -16.52 -4.27 4.46
CA ILE A 287 -16.23 -2.82 4.31
C ILE A 287 -14.86 -2.46 4.87
N THR A 288 -14.40 -3.14 5.91
CA THR A 288 -13.06 -2.96 6.49
C THR A 288 -11.98 -3.42 5.50
N ASP A 289 -12.12 -4.61 4.91
CA ASP A 289 -11.19 -5.15 3.93
C ASP A 289 -11.09 -4.24 2.69
N SER A 290 -12.22 -3.73 2.20
CA SER A 290 -12.26 -2.75 1.11
C SER A 290 -11.56 -1.43 1.49
N ALA A 291 -11.75 -0.96 2.73
CA ALA A 291 -11.08 0.24 3.24
C ALA A 291 -9.58 0.05 3.37
N VAL A 292 -9.15 -1.13 3.86
CA VAL A 292 -7.73 -1.53 3.96
C VAL A 292 -7.09 -1.58 2.57
N GLU A 293 -7.72 -2.25 1.59
CA GLU A 293 -7.19 -2.33 0.21
C GLU A 293 -7.01 -0.93 -0.40
N SER A 294 -7.99 -0.04 -0.21
CA SER A 294 -7.91 1.34 -0.69
C SER A 294 -6.78 2.12 -0.01
N ALA A 295 -6.61 1.97 1.31
CA ALA A 295 -5.54 2.63 2.06
C ALA A 295 -4.15 2.12 1.66
N LEU A 296 -3.99 0.80 1.47
CA LEU A 296 -2.72 0.20 1.03
C LEU A 296 -2.30 0.71 -0.36
N LYS A 297 -3.24 0.92 -1.29
CA LYS A 297 -2.94 1.54 -2.60
C LYS A 297 -2.40 2.96 -2.44
N VAL A 298 -2.97 3.75 -1.55
CA VAL A 298 -2.47 5.10 -1.25
C VAL A 298 -1.08 5.05 -0.62
N PHE A 299 -0.84 4.14 0.32
CA PHE A 299 0.48 3.98 0.96
C PHE A 299 1.55 3.54 -0.03
N TYR A 300 1.22 2.63 -0.96
CA TYR A 300 2.11 2.25 -2.06
C TYR A 300 2.55 3.46 -2.88
N VAL A 301 1.58 4.28 -3.31
CA VAL A 301 1.85 5.48 -4.11
C VAL A 301 2.69 6.49 -3.33
N ASN A 302 2.32 6.79 -2.09
CA ASN A 302 3.04 7.74 -1.25
C ASN A 302 4.49 7.29 -0.98
N LEU A 303 4.71 6.01 -0.70
CA LEU A 303 6.05 5.47 -0.49
C LEU A 303 6.87 5.54 -1.77
N ARG A 304 6.29 5.16 -2.90
CA ARG A 304 6.96 5.22 -4.21
C ARG A 304 7.43 6.64 -4.52
N GLU A 305 6.56 7.63 -4.37
CA GLU A 305 6.89 9.03 -4.65
C GLU A 305 7.93 9.58 -3.64
N LEU A 306 7.89 9.14 -2.37
CA LEU A 306 8.91 9.48 -1.37
C LEU A 306 10.30 8.94 -1.76
N LEU A 307 10.36 7.68 -2.22
CA LEU A 307 11.61 7.01 -2.60
C LEU A 307 12.18 7.52 -3.93
N LEU A 308 11.32 7.90 -4.86
CA LEU A 308 11.71 8.42 -6.18
C LEU A 308 11.91 9.94 -6.21
N GLN A 309 11.97 10.62 -5.06
CA GLN A 309 12.31 12.04 -5.02
C GLN A 309 13.67 12.29 -5.70
N PRO A 310 13.80 13.39 -6.48
CA PRO A 310 15.05 13.74 -7.14
C PRO A 310 16.19 13.94 -6.14
N PRO A 311 17.34 13.28 -6.33
CA PRO A 311 18.50 13.44 -5.45
C PRO A 311 19.22 14.76 -5.70
N VAL A 312 19.86 15.30 -4.68
CA VAL A 312 20.79 16.45 -4.77
C VAL A 312 22.22 15.91 -4.91
N LYS A 313 22.53 15.37 -6.10
CA LYS A 313 23.80 14.70 -6.38
C LYS A 313 25.01 15.66 -6.39
N GLY A 314 26.16 15.16 -6.00
CA GLY A 314 27.46 15.80 -6.18
C GLY A 314 27.69 17.05 -5.30
N LYS A 315 26.90 17.24 -4.23
CA LYS A 315 27.02 18.35 -3.30
C LYS A 315 27.41 17.90 -1.91
N ARG A 316 28.29 18.67 -1.27
CA ARG A 316 28.62 18.51 0.15
C ARG A 316 27.47 19.03 0.99
N ALA A 317 26.98 18.16 1.86
CA ALA A 317 25.81 18.45 2.68
C ALA A 317 26.14 18.49 4.17
N LEU A 318 25.43 19.37 4.89
CA LEU A 318 25.43 19.44 6.33
C LEU A 318 24.05 19.06 6.84
N GLY A 319 23.95 17.94 7.58
CA GLY A 319 22.71 17.49 8.18
C GLY A 319 22.53 18.06 9.59
N LEU A 320 21.34 18.57 9.85
CA LEU A 320 20.88 19.02 11.16
C LEU A 320 19.75 18.15 11.64
N ASP A 321 19.95 17.46 12.76
CA ASP A 321 18.92 16.70 13.48
C ASP A 321 18.46 17.53 14.70
N PRO A 322 17.30 18.23 14.58
CA PRO A 322 16.85 19.16 15.60
C PRO A 322 16.49 18.52 16.93
N GLY A 323 16.73 19.22 18.03
CA GLY A 323 16.32 18.76 19.36
C GLY A 323 16.39 19.85 20.42
N TYR A 324 15.32 19.97 21.24
CA TYR A 324 15.24 21.00 22.28
C TYR A 324 16.24 20.76 23.41
N ARG A 325 16.19 19.61 24.07
CA ARG A 325 16.96 19.35 25.30
C ARG A 325 18.40 18.92 25.05
N THR A 326 18.58 18.04 24.08
CA THR A 326 19.88 17.41 23.80
C THR A 326 20.72 18.18 22.80
N GLY A 327 20.23 19.33 22.33
CA GLY A 327 20.82 20.11 21.25
C GLY A 327 20.59 19.50 19.86
N CYS A 328 20.85 20.29 18.82
CA CYS A 328 20.80 19.86 17.43
C CYS A 328 22.10 19.14 17.06
N LYS A 329 22.03 17.93 16.54
CA LYS A 329 23.19 17.17 16.07
C LYS A 329 23.52 17.59 14.65
N VAL A 330 24.81 17.65 14.39
CA VAL A 330 25.36 18.13 13.12
C VAL A 330 26.24 17.04 12.53
N ALA A 331 26.07 16.75 11.24
CA ALA A 331 26.98 15.91 10.49
C ALA A 331 27.29 16.54 9.13
N VAL A 332 28.55 16.57 8.75
CA VAL A 332 28.99 17.01 7.42
C VAL A 332 29.35 15.79 6.61
N VAL A 333 28.81 15.68 5.40
CA VAL A 333 29.13 14.61 4.46
C VAL A 333 29.67 15.18 3.14
N ASP A 334 30.60 14.44 2.53
CA ASP A 334 31.10 14.78 1.20
C ASP A 334 30.09 14.39 0.09
N GLU A 335 30.48 14.58 -1.15
CA GLU A 335 29.65 14.31 -2.34
C GLU A 335 29.23 12.83 -2.48
N THR A 336 29.93 11.92 -1.79
CA THR A 336 29.67 10.47 -1.80
C THR A 336 28.88 10.01 -0.56
N GLY A 337 28.57 10.92 0.37
CA GLY A 337 27.93 10.58 1.63
C GLY A 337 28.88 10.11 2.74
N LYS A 338 30.22 10.21 2.54
CA LYS A 338 31.20 9.92 3.58
C LYS A 338 31.21 11.03 4.62
N VAL A 339 31.19 10.64 5.90
CA VAL A 339 31.21 11.61 7.00
C VAL A 339 32.57 12.28 7.11
N LEU A 340 32.60 13.60 7.09
CA LEU A 340 33.79 14.45 7.21
C LEU A 340 33.95 15.02 8.62
N ASP A 341 32.86 15.42 9.25
CA ASP A 341 32.87 16.06 10.58
C ASP A 341 31.51 15.87 11.27
N THR A 342 31.50 15.94 12.59
CA THR A 342 30.27 15.85 13.40
C THR A 342 30.34 16.82 14.57
N GLY A 343 29.17 17.15 15.15
CA GLY A 343 29.11 18.03 16.32
C GLY A 343 27.72 18.12 16.93
N VAL A 344 27.62 18.89 17.99
CA VAL A 344 26.35 19.23 18.66
C VAL A 344 26.30 20.74 18.84
N ILE A 345 25.17 21.36 18.49
CA ILE A 345 24.92 22.78 18.64
C ILE A 345 23.62 23.03 19.41
N TYR A 346 23.48 24.17 20.03
CA TYR A 346 22.28 24.53 20.79
C TYR A 346 21.66 25.80 20.19
N VAL A 347 20.56 25.59 19.43
CA VAL A 347 19.90 26.70 18.71
C VAL A 347 18.69 27.28 19.46
N THR A 348 18.15 26.53 20.45
CA THR A 348 16.92 26.86 21.19
C THR A 348 17.17 27.29 22.65
N HIS A 349 18.43 27.39 23.07
CA HIS A 349 18.81 27.74 24.43
C HIS A 349 19.06 29.26 24.58
N SER A 350 20.17 29.68 25.19
CA SER A 350 20.52 31.13 25.35
C SER A 350 21.05 31.73 24.05
N GLU A 351 20.97 33.07 23.93
CA GLU A 351 21.56 33.81 22.80
C GLU A 351 23.06 33.57 22.66
N GLU A 352 23.79 33.42 23.79
CA GLU A 352 25.21 33.07 23.78
C GLU A 352 25.47 31.71 23.13
N GLN A 353 24.64 30.71 23.44
CA GLN A 353 24.74 29.36 22.84
C GLN A 353 24.36 29.38 21.36
N LYS A 354 23.37 30.19 21.00
CA LYS A 354 22.97 30.39 19.59
C LYS A 354 24.09 31.02 18.78
N LEU A 355 24.81 32.01 19.36
CA LEU A 355 25.97 32.64 18.74
C LEU A 355 27.13 31.64 18.55
N LYS A 356 27.42 30.81 19.56
CA LYS A 356 28.40 29.71 19.47
C LYS A 356 28.01 28.68 18.40
N ALA A 357 26.72 28.37 18.30
CA ALA A 357 26.20 27.52 17.28
C ALA A 357 26.42 28.08 15.87
N LYS A 358 26.11 29.36 15.64
CA LYS A 358 26.41 30.07 14.38
C LYS A 358 27.89 29.98 14.00
N GLN A 359 28.79 30.29 14.94
CA GLN A 359 30.25 30.22 14.70
C GLN A 359 30.68 28.78 14.35
N THR A 360 30.14 27.77 15.03
CA THR A 360 30.47 26.38 14.77
C THR A 360 30.02 25.95 13.40
N VAL A 361 28.76 26.22 13.01
CA VAL A 361 28.23 25.84 11.70
C VAL A 361 28.94 26.62 10.59
N LYS A 362 29.17 27.91 10.74
CA LYS A 362 29.93 28.73 9.79
C LYS A 362 31.32 28.14 9.52
N ARG A 363 32.06 27.80 10.59
CA ARG A 363 33.37 27.14 10.50
C ARG A 363 33.29 25.80 9.74
N LEU A 364 32.27 24.97 10.01
CA LEU A 364 32.09 23.67 9.30
C LEU A 364 31.79 23.87 7.82
N ILE A 365 30.95 24.88 7.49
CA ILE A 365 30.61 25.19 6.10
C ILE A 365 31.86 25.68 5.34
N GLU A 366 32.67 26.57 5.94
CA GLU A 366 33.88 27.08 5.33
C GLU A 366 34.97 26.01 5.20
N LYS A 367 35.23 25.25 6.28
CA LYS A 367 36.23 24.18 6.33
C LYS A 367 36.02 23.10 5.30
N HIS A 368 34.77 22.65 5.14
CA HIS A 368 34.42 21.50 4.27
C HIS A 368 33.80 21.90 2.95
N GLY A 369 33.59 23.21 2.72
CA GLY A 369 32.99 23.68 1.48
C GLY A 369 31.54 23.25 1.30
N VAL A 370 30.74 23.18 2.37
CA VAL A 370 29.32 22.81 2.33
C VAL A 370 28.52 23.72 1.40
N GLU A 371 27.67 23.14 0.58
CA GLU A 371 26.84 23.85 -0.38
C GLU A 371 25.33 23.79 -0.02
N VAL A 372 24.92 22.79 0.76
CA VAL A 372 23.51 22.59 1.12
C VAL A 372 23.38 22.11 2.56
N ILE A 373 22.33 22.61 3.25
CA ILE A 373 21.97 22.20 4.61
C ILE A 373 20.69 21.37 4.55
N ALA A 374 20.73 20.15 5.07
CA ALA A 374 19.57 19.29 5.25
C ALA A 374 19.06 19.45 6.70
N ILE A 375 17.81 19.82 6.89
CA ILE A 375 17.21 20.04 8.22
C ILE A 375 16.09 19.01 8.42
N GLY A 376 16.20 18.19 9.47
CA GLY A 376 15.13 17.26 9.85
C GLY A 376 13.84 18.00 10.22
N ASN A 377 12.68 17.44 9.86
CA ASN A 377 11.38 18.10 10.02
C ASN A 377 10.65 17.76 11.32
N GLY A 378 11.35 17.25 12.34
CA GLY A 378 10.76 16.88 13.63
C GLY A 378 10.74 18.02 14.66
N THR A 379 10.91 17.62 15.92
CA THR A 379 10.86 18.54 17.07
C THR A 379 11.96 19.59 16.97
N ALA A 380 11.64 20.88 17.19
CA ALA A 380 12.54 22.05 17.06
C ALA A 380 13.02 22.34 15.62
N SER A 381 12.37 21.78 14.61
CA SER A 381 12.73 22.02 13.20
C SER A 381 12.54 23.47 12.79
N LYS A 382 11.50 24.18 13.27
CA LYS A 382 11.24 25.58 12.95
C LYS A 382 12.34 26.50 13.44
N GLU A 383 12.74 26.34 14.69
CA GLU A 383 13.82 27.13 15.30
C GLU A 383 15.15 26.87 14.58
N THR A 384 15.38 25.63 14.17
CA THR A 384 16.57 25.24 13.41
C THR A 384 16.52 25.78 11.98
N GLU A 385 15.37 25.84 11.35
CA GLU A 385 15.16 26.43 10.03
C GLU A 385 15.43 27.93 10.05
N ILE A 386 14.85 28.67 11.01
CA ILE A 386 15.12 30.12 11.23
C ILE A 386 16.60 30.36 11.46
N PHE A 387 17.22 29.54 12.31
CA PHE A 387 18.65 29.63 12.58
C PHE A 387 19.50 29.45 11.31
N ALA A 388 19.19 28.45 10.49
CA ALA A 388 19.91 28.16 9.25
C ALA A 388 19.74 29.30 8.22
N ALA A 389 18.53 29.81 8.05
CA ALA A 389 18.25 30.91 7.13
C ALA A 389 18.97 32.21 7.56
N ASP A 390 18.96 32.52 8.85
CA ASP A 390 19.71 33.69 9.39
C ASP A 390 21.22 33.52 9.21
N LEU A 391 21.73 32.30 9.42
CA LEU A 391 23.15 32.02 9.19
C LEU A 391 23.54 32.19 7.71
N ILE A 392 22.68 31.66 6.79
CA ILE A 392 22.95 31.75 5.34
C ILE A 392 23.09 33.18 4.87
N LYS A 393 22.33 34.14 5.42
CA LYS A 393 22.43 35.56 5.09
C LYS A 393 23.78 36.19 5.49
N GLU A 394 24.46 35.57 6.47
CA GLU A 394 25.77 36.05 6.99
C GLU A 394 26.99 35.41 6.29
N LEU A 395 26.74 34.49 5.33
CA LEU A 395 27.81 33.79 4.61
C LEU A 395 28.19 34.50 3.31
N ASP A 396 29.50 34.60 3.04
CA ASP A 396 30.03 35.15 1.79
C ASP A 396 29.94 34.19 0.58
N ARG A 397 29.41 33.00 0.80
CA ARG A 397 29.24 31.96 -0.22
C ARG A 397 27.79 31.56 -0.38
N LYS A 398 27.43 31.08 -1.57
CA LYS A 398 26.07 30.61 -1.83
C LYS A 398 25.86 29.24 -1.16
N VAL A 399 25.02 29.21 -0.14
CA VAL A 399 24.53 28.03 0.54
C VAL A 399 23.01 28.07 0.50
N SER A 400 22.38 26.92 0.40
CA SER A 400 20.93 26.79 0.48
C SER A 400 20.55 25.73 1.52
N TYR A 401 19.28 25.66 1.89
CA TYR A 401 18.79 24.61 2.78
C TYR A 401 17.54 23.94 2.23
N MET A 402 17.23 22.76 2.77
CA MET A 402 16.01 22.02 2.49
C MET A 402 15.56 21.28 3.75
N MET A 403 14.25 21.30 4.00
CA MET A 403 13.62 20.44 5.01
C MET A 403 13.59 19.01 4.49
N VAL A 404 14.09 18.08 5.29
CA VAL A 404 14.18 16.65 4.95
C VAL A 404 13.32 15.86 5.93
N SER A 405 12.53 14.92 5.43
CA SER A 405 11.74 14.02 6.29
C SER A 405 12.68 13.18 7.17
N GLU A 406 12.48 13.25 8.48
CA GLU A 406 13.19 12.39 9.45
C GLU A 406 12.43 11.09 9.76
N ALA A 407 11.31 10.80 9.04
CA ALA A 407 10.55 9.57 9.23
C ALA A 407 11.47 8.34 9.22
N GLY A 408 11.34 7.48 10.24
CA GLY A 408 12.17 6.30 10.41
C GLY A 408 13.65 6.57 10.74
N ALA A 409 14.13 7.82 10.85
CA ALA A 409 15.54 8.10 11.18
C ALA A 409 15.93 7.56 12.58
N SER A 410 15.02 7.65 13.55
CA SER A 410 15.21 7.06 14.88
C SER A 410 15.30 5.53 14.83
N VAL A 411 14.53 4.89 13.96
CA VAL A 411 14.56 3.42 13.76
C VAL A 411 15.89 3.01 13.14
N TYR A 412 16.32 3.71 12.08
CA TYR A 412 17.63 3.46 11.47
C TYR A 412 18.77 3.66 12.46
N SER A 413 18.82 4.81 13.13
CA SER A 413 19.95 5.16 14.01
C SER A 413 20.12 4.18 15.19
N ALA A 414 19.03 3.58 15.67
CA ALA A 414 19.04 2.54 16.70
C ALA A 414 19.26 1.13 16.15
N SER A 415 19.27 0.94 14.82
CA SER A 415 19.41 -0.37 14.19
C SER A 415 20.82 -0.95 14.31
N LYS A 416 20.90 -2.29 14.20
CA LYS A 416 22.19 -2.99 14.10
C LYS A 416 22.99 -2.53 12.88
N LEU A 417 22.33 -2.28 11.74
CA LEU A 417 22.95 -1.78 10.53
C LEU A 417 23.67 -0.44 10.75
N ALA A 418 23.00 0.51 11.38
CA ALA A 418 23.60 1.81 11.69
C ALA A 418 24.75 1.71 12.70
N ALA A 419 24.67 0.74 13.64
CA ALA A 419 25.76 0.46 14.55
C ALA A 419 26.99 -0.15 13.87
N GLU A 420 26.78 -0.97 12.85
CA GLU A 420 27.85 -1.53 12.01
C GLU A 420 28.46 -0.47 11.07
N GLU A 421 27.62 0.41 10.47
CA GLU A 421 28.11 1.52 9.62
C GLU A 421 28.91 2.57 10.41
N PHE A 422 28.48 2.89 11.64
CA PHE A 422 29.03 3.95 12.47
C PHE A 422 29.23 3.50 13.92
N PRO A 423 30.15 2.58 14.18
CA PRO A 423 30.39 2.08 15.55
C PRO A 423 30.94 3.19 16.49
N GLN A 424 31.56 4.24 15.94
CA GLN A 424 32.13 5.35 16.67
C GLN A 424 31.12 6.46 17.03
N PHE A 425 29.90 6.45 16.45
CA PHE A 425 28.88 7.48 16.68
C PHE A 425 27.78 6.97 17.60
N ASP A 426 27.26 7.86 18.42
CA ASP A 426 26.03 7.60 19.14
C ASP A 426 24.79 7.61 18.23
N VAL A 427 23.67 7.17 18.76
CA VAL A 427 22.40 7.05 18.03
C VAL A 427 21.98 8.40 17.40
N SER A 428 22.18 9.51 18.12
CA SER A 428 21.75 10.82 17.65
C SER A 428 22.60 11.33 16.49
N LEU A 429 23.93 11.11 16.54
CA LEU A 429 24.83 11.50 15.44
C LEU A 429 24.56 10.67 14.17
N ARG A 430 24.23 9.39 14.31
CA ARG A 430 23.81 8.54 13.17
C ARG A 430 22.57 9.08 12.46
N SER A 431 21.63 9.66 13.22
CA SER A 431 20.44 10.32 12.68
C SER A 431 20.81 11.55 11.82
N ALA A 432 21.68 12.41 12.32
CA ALA A 432 22.14 13.59 11.56
C ALA A 432 22.85 13.19 10.23
N VAL A 433 23.65 12.13 10.26
CA VAL A 433 24.27 11.58 9.04
C VAL A 433 23.21 11.12 8.06
N SER A 434 22.19 10.37 8.54
CA SER A 434 21.09 9.88 7.70
C SER A 434 20.33 11.03 7.07
N ILE A 435 20.02 12.12 7.82
CA ILE A 435 19.35 13.32 7.30
C ILE A 435 20.16 13.96 6.16
N ALA A 436 21.48 14.10 6.32
CA ALA A 436 22.35 14.63 5.26
C ALA A 436 22.34 13.77 3.99
N ARG A 437 22.44 12.45 4.15
CA ARG A 437 22.44 11.47 3.04
C ARG A 437 21.09 11.37 2.34
N ARG A 438 19.97 11.52 3.05
CA ARG A 438 18.63 11.56 2.44
C ARG A 438 18.45 12.71 1.47
N LEU A 439 19.11 13.85 1.71
CA LEU A 439 19.12 14.94 0.75
C LEU A 439 19.92 14.57 -0.51
N GLN A 440 21.04 13.88 -0.35
CA GLN A 440 21.90 13.49 -1.48
C GLN A 440 21.27 12.39 -2.33
N ASP A 441 20.75 11.32 -1.71
CA ASP A 441 19.98 10.26 -2.37
C ASP A 441 18.95 9.65 -1.42
N PRO A 442 17.66 10.07 -1.51
CA PRO A 442 16.60 9.54 -0.67
C PRO A 442 16.44 8.02 -0.77
N LEU A 443 16.47 7.46 -1.98
CA LEU A 443 16.29 6.03 -2.21
C LEU A 443 17.39 5.22 -1.52
N ALA A 444 18.66 5.56 -1.76
CA ALA A 444 19.81 4.83 -1.22
C ALA A 444 19.84 4.79 0.31
N GLU A 445 19.30 5.82 0.96
CA GLU A 445 19.27 5.89 2.43
C GLU A 445 17.99 5.30 3.03
N LEU A 446 16.81 5.56 2.45
CA LEU A 446 15.54 5.10 2.98
C LEU A 446 15.34 3.57 2.87
N VAL A 447 15.94 2.92 1.90
CA VAL A 447 15.90 1.44 1.78
C VAL A 447 16.61 0.70 2.93
N LYS A 448 17.37 1.41 3.77
CA LYS A 448 17.99 0.85 4.98
C LYS A 448 17.00 0.72 6.14
N ILE A 449 15.81 1.28 6.00
CA ILE A 449 14.76 1.36 7.03
C ILE A 449 13.65 0.38 6.66
N ASP A 450 13.10 -0.32 7.65
CA ASP A 450 11.85 -1.06 7.43
C ASP A 450 10.77 -0.09 6.91
N PRO A 451 10.22 -0.31 5.71
CA PRO A 451 9.28 0.63 5.11
C PRO A 451 8.02 0.86 5.97
N LYS A 452 7.68 -0.07 6.88
CA LYS A 452 6.62 0.13 7.88
C LYS A 452 6.93 1.20 8.91
N ALA A 453 8.20 1.59 9.08
CA ALA A 453 8.62 2.69 9.94
C ALA A 453 8.59 4.06 9.24
N LEU A 454 8.36 4.09 7.93
CA LEU A 454 8.16 5.30 7.16
C LEU A 454 6.68 5.69 7.24
N GLY A 455 6.40 6.89 7.74
CA GLY A 455 5.02 7.39 7.84
C GLY A 455 4.48 7.79 6.47
N VAL A 456 3.78 6.89 5.79
CA VAL A 456 3.27 7.10 4.42
C VAL A 456 1.76 7.27 4.35
N GLY A 457 1.06 7.21 5.48
CA GLY A 457 -0.38 7.46 5.49
C GLY A 457 -1.03 7.36 6.86
N GLN A 458 -2.23 7.93 6.94
CA GLN A 458 -3.07 7.85 8.12
C GLN A 458 -3.58 6.40 8.31
N TYR A 459 -3.76 5.96 9.53
CA TYR A 459 -4.18 4.59 9.89
C TYR A 459 -3.20 3.47 9.52
N GLN A 460 -1.97 3.77 9.12
CA GLN A 460 -0.96 2.76 8.76
C GLN A 460 -0.76 1.70 9.86
N HIS A 461 -0.81 2.10 11.15
CA HIS A 461 -0.63 1.21 12.29
C HIS A 461 -1.83 0.27 12.55
N ASP A 462 -3.00 0.56 11.95
CA ASP A 462 -4.20 -0.26 12.08
C ASP A 462 -4.32 -1.31 10.97
N MET A 463 -3.42 -1.26 9.99
CA MET A 463 -3.43 -2.19 8.86
C MET A 463 -2.96 -3.60 9.28
N PRO A 464 -3.48 -4.65 8.61
CA PRO A 464 -2.96 -6.00 8.76
C PRO A 464 -1.46 -6.03 8.42
N LYS A 465 -0.63 -6.49 9.38
CA LYS A 465 0.84 -6.40 9.30
C LYS A 465 1.45 -7.08 8.08
N LYS A 466 0.86 -8.21 7.65
CA LYS A 466 1.33 -8.97 6.49
C LYS A 466 1.09 -8.18 5.20
N GLU A 467 -0.15 -7.79 4.95
CA GLU A 467 -0.56 -7.07 3.75
C GLU A 467 0.15 -5.71 3.62
N LEU A 468 0.25 -4.97 4.73
CA LEU A 468 1.04 -3.74 4.78
C LEU A 468 2.51 -3.99 4.41
N GLY A 469 3.13 -5.05 4.97
CA GLY A 469 4.51 -5.42 4.65
C GLY A 469 4.69 -5.72 3.17
N GLU A 470 3.88 -6.60 2.61
CA GLU A 470 3.93 -7.01 1.20
C GLU A 470 3.74 -5.81 0.25
N THR A 471 2.78 -4.94 0.54
CA THR A 471 2.53 -3.73 -0.26
C THR A 471 3.71 -2.75 -0.24
N LEU A 472 4.26 -2.47 0.94
CA LEU A 472 5.36 -1.51 1.08
C LEU A 472 6.68 -2.09 0.53
N ASP A 473 6.97 -3.37 0.77
CA ASP A 473 8.14 -4.05 0.19
C ASP A 473 8.06 -4.06 -1.34
N GLY A 474 6.86 -4.28 -1.91
CA GLY A 474 6.61 -4.17 -3.34
C GLY A 474 6.89 -2.77 -3.90
N ALA A 475 6.56 -1.70 -3.17
CA ALA A 475 6.87 -0.33 -3.56
C ALA A 475 8.39 -0.06 -3.56
N VAL A 476 9.11 -0.55 -2.55
CA VAL A 476 10.58 -0.45 -2.48
C VAL A 476 11.22 -1.20 -3.63
N GLU A 477 10.80 -2.44 -3.87
CA GLU A 477 11.30 -3.27 -4.98
C GLU A 477 11.09 -2.59 -6.33
N TYR A 478 9.89 -2.05 -6.57
CA TYR A 478 9.60 -1.27 -7.78
C TYR A 478 10.56 -0.09 -7.95
N CYS A 479 10.75 0.73 -6.91
CA CYS A 479 11.60 1.92 -6.96
C CYS A 479 13.06 1.57 -7.25
N VAL A 480 13.61 0.58 -6.53
CA VAL A 480 15.01 0.16 -6.69
C VAL A 480 15.25 -0.41 -8.10
N ASN A 481 14.35 -1.25 -8.60
CA ASN A 481 14.51 -1.84 -9.94
C ASN A 481 14.25 -0.82 -11.06
N SER A 482 13.40 0.20 -10.84
CA SER A 482 13.18 1.28 -11.81
C SER A 482 14.42 2.17 -11.99
N VAL A 483 15.11 2.50 -10.88
CA VAL A 483 16.33 3.30 -10.88
C VAL A 483 17.54 2.45 -11.28
N GLY A 484 17.61 1.22 -10.80
CA GLY A 484 18.78 0.35 -10.88
C GLY A 484 19.81 0.67 -9.80
N ALA A 485 20.81 -0.19 -9.67
CA ALA A 485 21.86 -0.04 -8.67
C ALA A 485 23.25 -0.16 -9.27
N ASP A 486 24.12 0.79 -8.95
CA ASP A 486 25.55 0.66 -9.21
C ASP A 486 26.16 -0.36 -8.25
N VAL A 487 26.68 -1.46 -8.81
CA VAL A 487 27.23 -2.58 -8.03
C VAL A 487 28.43 -2.20 -7.18
N ASN A 488 29.18 -1.18 -7.59
CA ASN A 488 30.41 -0.75 -6.92
C ASN A 488 30.13 0.18 -5.73
N THR A 489 29.00 0.87 -5.72
CA THR A 489 28.67 1.84 -4.67
C THR A 489 27.46 1.43 -3.80
N ALA A 490 26.57 0.58 -4.34
CA ALA A 490 25.34 0.19 -3.65
C ALA A 490 25.59 -0.54 -2.32
N SER A 491 24.78 -0.23 -1.32
CA SER A 491 24.79 -0.93 -0.04
C SER A 491 24.16 -2.34 -0.16
N PRO A 492 24.46 -3.26 0.77
CA PRO A 492 23.78 -4.56 0.82
C PRO A 492 22.25 -4.42 0.92
N SER A 493 21.78 -3.39 1.64
CA SER A 493 20.34 -3.11 1.77
C SER A 493 19.72 -2.75 0.42
N LEU A 494 20.34 -1.86 -0.36
CA LEU A 494 19.86 -1.50 -1.69
C LEU A 494 19.87 -2.71 -2.64
N LEU A 495 20.97 -3.45 -2.65
CA LEU A 495 21.14 -4.64 -3.51
C LEU A 495 20.10 -5.73 -3.21
N SER A 496 19.68 -5.88 -1.95
CA SER A 496 18.72 -6.92 -1.57
C SER A 496 17.31 -6.70 -2.11
N HIS A 497 16.99 -5.50 -2.62
CA HIS A 497 15.73 -5.18 -3.31
C HIS A 497 15.81 -5.29 -4.83
N ILE A 498 16.99 -5.61 -5.38
CA ILE A 498 17.11 -5.92 -6.80
C ILE A 498 16.50 -7.30 -7.09
N ALA A 499 15.73 -7.39 -8.15
CA ALA A 499 15.11 -8.62 -8.63
C ALA A 499 16.12 -9.80 -8.66
N GLY A 500 15.78 -10.92 -8.05
CA GLY A 500 16.62 -12.10 -7.97
C GLY A 500 17.79 -12.04 -6.97
N ILE A 501 17.98 -10.95 -6.23
CA ILE A 501 19.04 -10.81 -5.20
C ILE A 501 18.42 -10.85 -3.81
N ASN A 502 18.72 -11.88 -3.03
CA ASN A 502 18.36 -11.92 -1.61
C ASN A 502 19.47 -11.29 -0.74
N SER A 503 19.18 -11.07 0.55
CA SER A 503 20.10 -10.43 1.49
C SER A 503 21.46 -11.13 1.62
N GLY A 504 21.50 -12.47 1.47
CA GLY A 504 22.75 -13.25 1.49
C GLY A 504 23.62 -12.99 0.26
N VAL A 505 22.99 -12.98 -0.92
CA VAL A 505 23.69 -12.66 -2.19
C VAL A 505 24.14 -11.20 -2.21
N ALA A 506 23.31 -10.27 -1.70
CA ALA A 506 23.67 -8.85 -1.59
C ALA A 506 24.97 -8.65 -0.78
N LYS A 507 25.08 -9.33 0.37
CA LYS A 507 26.30 -9.31 1.18
C LYS A 507 27.50 -9.92 0.42
N ASN A 508 27.30 -11.04 -0.27
CA ASN A 508 28.37 -11.67 -1.06
C ASN A 508 28.86 -10.77 -2.19
N ILE A 509 27.99 -9.98 -2.83
CA ILE A 509 28.41 -9.00 -3.84
C ILE A 509 29.34 -7.95 -3.24
N VAL A 510 28.99 -7.42 -2.06
CA VAL A 510 29.81 -6.41 -1.36
C VAL A 510 31.14 -7.02 -0.93
N THR A 511 31.13 -8.19 -0.29
CA THR A 511 32.37 -8.90 0.08
C THR A 511 33.26 -9.18 -1.13
N TYR A 512 32.67 -9.62 -2.24
CA TYR A 512 33.42 -9.89 -3.48
C TYR A 512 34.17 -8.65 -4.00
N ARG A 513 33.50 -7.47 -4.01
CA ARG A 513 34.15 -6.21 -4.45
C ARG A 513 35.25 -5.73 -3.49
N GLU A 514 35.06 -5.97 -2.19
CA GLU A 514 36.07 -5.62 -1.17
C GLU A 514 37.33 -6.49 -1.29
N GLU A 515 37.17 -7.77 -1.60
CA GLU A 515 38.27 -8.73 -1.74
C GLU A 515 38.96 -8.69 -3.13
N ASN A 516 38.19 -8.43 -4.19
CA ASN A 516 38.67 -8.56 -5.58
C ASN A 516 38.76 -7.21 -6.33
N GLY A 517 38.42 -6.12 -5.67
CA GLY A 517 38.33 -4.81 -6.31
C GLY A 517 36.99 -4.57 -7.02
N ALA A 518 36.82 -3.38 -7.59
CA ALA A 518 35.58 -2.97 -8.25
C ALA A 518 35.26 -3.89 -9.44
N PHE A 519 33.94 -4.13 -9.63
CA PHE A 519 33.43 -4.79 -10.83
C PHE A 519 33.73 -3.94 -12.07
N THR A 520 34.26 -4.56 -13.11
CA THR A 520 34.54 -3.93 -14.39
C THR A 520 33.67 -4.47 -15.53
N SER A 521 32.75 -5.39 -15.24
CA SER A 521 31.73 -5.87 -16.16
C SER A 521 30.58 -6.56 -15.40
N ARG A 522 29.38 -6.55 -15.97
CA ARG A 522 28.23 -7.33 -15.45
C ARG A 522 28.52 -8.83 -15.39
N ALA A 523 29.29 -9.36 -16.34
CA ALA A 523 29.59 -10.77 -16.40
C ALA A 523 30.35 -11.29 -15.15
N GLN A 524 31.06 -10.40 -14.44
CA GLN A 524 31.77 -10.76 -13.21
C GLN A 524 30.80 -11.11 -12.07
N LEU A 525 29.55 -10.68 -12.09
CA LEU A 525 28.53 -11.09 -11.13
C LEU A 525 28.35 -12.61 -11.06
N LYS A 526 28.57 -13.33 -12.18
CA LYS A 526 28.54 -14.81 -12.22
C LYS A 526 29.58 -15.47 -11.33
N LYS A 527 30.62 -14.74 -10.89
CA LYS A 527 31.66 -15.22 -9.98
C LYS A 527 31.29 -15.03 -8.50
N VAL A 528 30.22 -14.28 -8.20
CA VAL A 528 29.79 -14.03 -6.84
C VAL A 528 29.21 -15.31 -6.23
N PRO A 529 29.65 -15.73 -5.02
CA PRO A 529 29.13 -16.92 -4.36
C PRO A 529 27.61 -16.85 -4.15
N LYS A 530 26.92 -17.98 -4.41
CA LYS A 530 25.47 -18.16 -4.30
C LYS A 530 24.62 -17.33 -5.29
N LEU A 531 25.21 -16.60 -6.22
CA LEU A 531 24.50 -15.96 -7.31
C LEU A 531 24.43 -16.95 -8.49
N GLY A 532 23.36 -17.76 -8.53
CA GLY A 532 23.14 -18.76 -9.57
C GLY A 532 22.68 -18.17 -10.91
N ALA A 533 22.60 -19.01 -11.94
CA ALA A 533 22.23 -18.59 -13.29
C ALA A 533 20.86 -17.87 -13.36
N LYS A 534 19.84 -18.41 -12.67
CA LYS A 534 18.52 -17.80 -12.62
C LYS A 534 18.52 -16.43 -11.91
N ALA A 535 19.25 -16.31 -10.80
CA ALA A 535 19.39 -15.04 -10.09
C ALA A 535 20.13 -14.00 -10.93
N TYR A 536 21.17 -14.42 -11.66
CA TYR A 536 21.89 -13.55 -12.62
C TYR A 536 20.95 -13.05 -13.73
N GLU A 537 20.17 -13.93 -14.35
CA GLU A 537 19.17 -13.56 -15.35
C GLU A 537 18.20 -12.51 -14.80
N GLN A 538 17.69 -12.69 -13.59
CA GLN A 538 16.74 -11.77 -12.98
C GLN A 538 17.34 -10.40 -12.65
N CYS A 539 18.60 -10.34 -12.18
CA CYS A 539 19.21 -9.11 -11.66
C CYS A 539 20.03 -8.33 -12.70
N ALA A 540 20.58 -8.98 -13.71
CA ALA A 540 21.62 -8.39 -14.56
C ALA A 540 21.20 -7.07 -15.23
N GLY A 541 19.96 -6.95 -15.66
CA GLY A 541 19.47 -5.74 -16.31
C GLY A 541 19.27 -4.56 -15.35
N PHE A 542 19.13 -4.81 -14.05
CA PHE A 542 18.94 -3.79 -13.02
C PHE A 542 20.25 -3.31 -12.37
N ILE A 543 21.33 -4.04 -12.56
CA ILE A 543 22.66 -3.69 -12.07
C ILE A 543 23.37 -2.79 -13.09
N ARG A 544 24.05 -1.76 -12.61
CA ARG A 544 24.89 -0.84 -13.39
C ARG A 544 26.35 -1.04 -13.01
N VAL A 545 27.24 -0.97 -14.01
CA VAL A 545 28.69 -1.02 -13.83
C VAL A 545 29.31 0.14 -14.62
N PRO A 546 29.36 1.35 -14.03
CA PRO A 546 29.86 2.56 -14.72
C PRO A 546 31.30 2.40 -15.22
N GLU A 547 32.14 1.64 -14.50
CA GLU A 547 33.55 1.38 -14.83
C GLU A 547 33.76 0.37 -15.96
N SER A 548 32.67 -0.22 -16.50
CA SER A 548 32.78 -1.20 -17.57
C SER A 548 33.27 -0.56 -18.89
N LYS A 549 34.14 -1.28 -19.60
CA LYS A 549 34.53 -0.92 -20.97
C LYS A 549 33.37 -1.05 -21.96
N ASN A 550 32.36 -1.87 -21.64
CA ASN A 550 31.16 -2.03 -22.43
C ASN A 550 30.09 -1.09 -21.85
N VAL A 551 29.77 -0.01 -22.55
CA VAL A 551 28.77 0.97 -22.12
C VAL A 551 27.41 0.33 -21.82
N LEU A 552 27.05 -0.79 -22.48
CA LEU A 552 25.80 -1.49 -22.25
C LEU A 552 25.68 -2.00 -20.80
N ASP A 553 26.79 -2.26 -20.10
CA ASP A 553 26.79 -2.63 -18.70
C ASP A 553 26.38 -1.48 -17.77
N ASN A 554 26.41 -0.24 -18.26
CA ASN A 554 25.90 0.95 -17.55
C ASN A 554 24.52 1.41 -18.08
N THR A 555 23.73 0.52 -18.65
CA THR A 555 22.39 0.81 -19.16
C THR A 555 21.35 -0.12 -18.57
N GLY A 556 20.06 0.13 -18.80
CA GLY A 556 18.97 -0.79 -18.50
C GLY A 556 18.77 -1.91 -19.53
N VAL A 557 19.61 -2.00 -20.56
CA VAL A 557 19.55 -3.07 -21.55
C VAL A 557 19.96 -4.40 -20.89
N HIS A 558 19.12 -5.42 -21.03
CA HIS A 558 19.43 -6.75 -20.51
C HIS A 558 20.54 -7.42 -21.33
N PRO A 559 21.45 -8.21 -20.72
CA PRO A 559 22.52 -8.89 -21.47
C PRO A 559 22.04 -9.75 -22.64
N GLU A 560 20.86 -10.33 -22.56
CA GLU A 560 20.22 -11.08 -23.67
C GLU A 560 20.02 -10.23 -24.94
N SER A 561 19.84 -8.92 -24.77
CA SER A 561 19.57 -7.97 -25.86
C SER A 561 20.81 -7.20 -26.32
N TYR A 562 22.02 -7.55 -25.84
CA TYR A 562 23.24 -6.83 -26.20
C TYR A 562 23.58 -6.93 -27.68
N ASP A 563 23.34 -8.08 -28.31
CA ASP A 563 23.63 -8.25 -29.73
C ASP A 563 22.66 -7.47 -30.60
N ALA A 564 21.36 -7.41 -30.18
CA ALA A 564 20.37 -6.56 -30.83
C ALA A 564 20.71 -5.05 -30.68
N ALA A 565 21.19 -4.63 -29.51
CA ALA A 565 21.61 -3.25 -29.28
C ALA A 565 22.83 -2.85 -30.13
N LYS A 566 23.81 -3.74 -30.28
CA LYS A 566 24.96 -3.52 -31.18
C LYS A 566 24.55 -3.47 -32.63
N ALA A 567 23.70 -4.42 -33.08
CA ALA A 567 23.18 -4.45 -34.44
C ALA A 567 22.36 -3.19 -34.76
N LEU A 568 21.59 -2.64 -33.78
CA LEU A 568 20.89 -1.36 -33.95
C LEU A 568 21.87 -0.20 -34.18
N LEU A 569 22.94 -0.13 -33.37
CA LEU A 569 23.97 0.91 -33.56
C LEU A 569 24.63 0.80 -34.96
N GLU A 570 25.03 -0.40 -35.39
CA GLU A 570 25.59 -0.64 -36.70
C GLU A 570 24.66 -0.27 -37.83
N LEU A 571 23.38 -0.61 -37.75
CA LEU A 571 22.36 -0.22 -38.71
C LEU A 571 22.20 1.29 -38.81
N CYS A 572 22.45 2.02 -37.74
CA CYS A 572 22.39 3.49 -37.71
C CYS A 572 23.74 4.14 -38.01
N GLY A 573 24.80 3.36 -38.37
CA GLY A 573 26.12 3.87 -38.65
C GLY A 573 26.87 4.36 -37.41
N LEU A 574 26.48 3.87 -36.25
CA LEU A 574 27.06 4.20 -34.94
C LEU A 574 27.85 3.01 -34.36
N THR A 575 28.73 3.30 -33.43
CA THR A 575 29.48 2.29 -32.70
C THR A 575 29.12 2.33 -31.19
N VAL A 576 29.47 1.28 -30.46
CA VAL A 576 29.37 1.24 -28.98
C VAL A 576 30.18 2.38 -28.34
N LYS A 577 31.25 2.87 -28.98
CA LYS A 577 32.03 4.03 -28.52
C LYS A 577 31.26 5.34 -28.67
N ASP A 578 30.47 5.48 -29.75
CA ASP A 578 29.61 6.66 -29.91
C ASP A 578 28.54 6.72 -28.83
N ALA A 579 27.96 5.58 -28.46
CA ALA A 579 27.04 5.50 -27.34
C ALA A 579 27.75 5.87 -26.00
N ALA A 580 28.96 5.41 -25.78
CA ALA A 580 29.75 5.75 -24.60
C ALA A 580 30.07 7.25 -24.49
N ASN A 581 30.25 7.92 -25.63
CA ASN A 581 30.56 9.35 -25.71
C ASN A 581 29.29 10.25 -25.77
N GLY A 582 28.09 9.66 -25.67
CA GLY A 582 26.82 10.41 -25.77
C GLY A 582 26.46 10.89 -27.17
N ASN A 583 27.10 10.37 -28.21
CA ASN A 583 26.91 10.77 -29.63
C ASN A 583 25.74 10.03 -30.31
N THR A 584 24.71 9.70 -29.58
CA THR A 584 23.53 8.94 -30.04
C THR A 584 22.28 9.81 -30.23
N GLY A 585 22.40 11.13 -30.20
CA GLY A 585 21.26 12.05 -30.32
C GLY A 585 20.44 11.87 -31.61
N ALA A 586 21.08 11.47 -32.72
CA ALA A 586 20.42 11.21 -33.99
C ALA A 586 19.82 9.80 -34.13
N LEU A 587 20.01 8.90 -33.14
CA LEU A 587 19.59 7.50 -33.23
C LEU A 587 18.13 7.33 -33.58
N LYS A 588 17.23 8.05 -32.90
CA LYS A 588 15.80 7.98 -33.14
C LYS A 588 15.40 8.49 -34.54
N ALA A 589 16.00 9.61 -34.98
CA ALA A 589 15.78 10.14 -36.29
C ALA A 589 16.27 9.17 -37.41
N THR A 590 17.40 8.50 -37.19
CA THR A 590 17.91 7.50 -38.13
C THR A 590 17.01 6.27 -38.18
N VAL A 591 16.44 5.83 -37.09
CA VAL A 591 15.47 4.72 -37.04
C VAL A 591 14.21 5.09 -37.87
N GLU A 592 13.73 6.31 -37.77
CA GLU A 592 12.61 6.79 -38.58
C GLU A 592 12.96 6.78 -40.09
N LEU A 593 14.16 7.21 -40.48
CA LEU A 593 14.65 7.15 -41.86
C LEU A 593 14.79 5.72 -42.42
N LEU A 594 15.07 4.75 -41.54
CA LEU A 594 15.16 3.33 -41.90
C LEU A 594 13.78 2.65 -42.06
N GLY A 595 12.69 3.41 -41.93
CA GLY A 595 11.32 2.96 -42.14
C GLY A 595 10.50 2.81 -40.87
N GLY A 596 10.98 3.38 -39.77
CA GLY A 596 10.32 3.43 -38.46
C GLY A 596 10.61 2.25 -37.56
N GLU A 597 10.27 2.40 -36.27
CA GLU A 597 10.58 1.46 -35.21
C GLU A 597 10.11 0.02 -35.51
N LYS A 598 8.93 -0.17 -36.11
CA LYS A 598 8.38 -1.50 -36.42
C LYS A 598 9.27 -2.30 -37.38
N LYS A 599 9.67 -1.66 -38.50
CA LYS A 599 10.53 -2.32 -39.49
C LYS A 599 11.93 -2.63 -38.95
N VAL A 600 12.45 -1.75 -38.09
CA VAL A 600 13.74 -1.96 -37.46
C VAL A 600 13.65 -3.09 -36.43
N ALA A 601 12.57 -3.17 -35.66
CA ALA A 601 12.32 -4.26 -34.73
C ALA A 601 12.24 -5.62 -35.43
N GLU A 602 11.48 -5.71 -36.54
CA GLU A 602 11.38 -6.90 -37.40
C GLU A 602 12.77 -7.31 -37.94
N LYS A 603 13.56 -6.34 -38.40
CA LYS A 603 14.90 -6.58 -38.95
C LYS A 603 15.91 -7.10 -37.90
N LEU A 604 15.72 -6.69 -36.65
CA LEU A 604 16.54 -7.09 -35.50
C LEU A 604 16.00 -8.34 -34.79
N GLU A 605 14.87 -8.88 -35.26
CA GLU A 605 14.18 -10.05 -34.65
C GLU A 605 13.84 -9.84 -33.15
N ILE A 606 13.50 -8.60 -32.77
CA ILE A 606 13.10 -8.25 -31.41
C ILE A 606 11.72 -7.60 -31.38
N GLY A 607 11.09 -7.60 -30.21
CA GLY A 607 9.81 -6.90 -30.01
C GLY A 607 9.93 -5.38 -30.07
N LEU A 608 8.87 -4.72 -30.48
CA LEU A 608 8.81 -3.25 -30.54
C LEU A 608 9.07 -2.59 -29.17
N PRO A 609 8.49 -3.06 -28.03
CA PRO A 609 8.79 -2.54 -26.71
C PRO A 609 10.28 -2.67 -26.34
N THR A 610 10.92 -3.81 -26.64
CA THR A 610 12.34 -4.02 -26.42
C THR A 610 13.20 -3.06 -27.24
N LEU A 611 12.88 -2.83 -28.51
CA LEU A 611 13.57 -1.84 -29.34
C LEU A 611 13.47 -0.43 -28.75
N GLN A 612 12.28 -0.02 -28.33
CA GLN A 612 12.05 1.30 -27.73
C GLN A 612 12.85 1.50 -26.46
N ASP A 613 12.93 0.48 -25.62
CA ASP A 613 13.76 0.51 -24.40
C ASP A 613 15.25 0.61 -24.74
N ILE A 614 15.74 -0.15 -25.72
CA ILE A 614 17.14 -0.08 -26.19
C ILE A 614 17.47 1.33 -26.72
N ILE A 615 16.60 1.93 -27.53
CA ILE A 615 16.79 3.29 -28.04
C ILE A 615 16.93 4.30 -26.90
N LYS A 616 16.00 4.26 -25.91
CA LYS A 616 16.03 5.16 -24.76
C LYS A 616 17.32 5.02 -23.94
N GLU A 617 17.73 3.79 -23.68
CA GLU A 617 18.93 3.50 -22.88
C GLU A 617 20.22 3.87 -23.60
N LEU A 618 20.29 3.70 -24.94
CA LEU A 618 21.44 4.10 -25.73
C LEU A 618 21.56 5.61 -25.93
N GLN A 619 20.44 6.34 -25.92
CA GLN A 619 20.45 7.81 -26.00
C GLN A 619 21.03 8.47 -24.74
N LYS A 620 20.86 7.85 -23.57
CA LYS A 620 21.37 8.35 -22.29
C LYS A 620 21.83 7.18 -21.43
N PRO A 621 23.05 6.62 -21.68
CA PRO A 621 23.62 5.57 -20.84
C PRO A 621 23.73 6.04 -19.38
N GLY A 622 23.43 5.14 -18.43
CA GLY A 622 23.40 5.50 -17.01
C GLY A 622 22.23 6.41 -16.59
N ARG A 623 21.16 6.45 -17.39
CA ARG A 623 19.97 7.24 -17.09
C ARG A 623 19.38 6.87 -15.73
N ASP A 624 19.17 7.90 -14.92
CA ASP A 624 18.36 7.82 -13.72
C ASP A 624 16.99 8.45 -14.03
N PRO A 625 15.87 7.72 -13.93
CA PRO A 625 14.55 8.27 -14.22
C PRO A 625 14.18 9.47 -13.34
N ARG A 626 14.79 9.61 -12.17
CA ARG A 626 14.58 10.76 -11.26
C ARG A 626 15.17 12.06 -11.79
N ASP A 627 16.14 12.02 -12.71
CA ASP A 627 16.73 13.22 -13.33
C ASP A 627 15.75 13.97 -14.26
N GLU A 628 14.62 13.34 -14.63
CA GLU A 628 13.57 13.96 -15.44
C GLU A 628 12.52 14.69 -14.61
N LEU A 629 12.55 14.51 -13.31
CA LEU A 629 11.66 15.20 -12.38
C LEU A 629 12.19 16.62 -12.08
N PRO A 630 11.31 17.56 -11.70
CA PRO A 630 11.74 18.90 -11.28
C PRO A 630 12.74 18.80 -10.12
N PRO A 631 13.83 19.59 -10.15
CA PRO A 631 14.80 19.58 -9.06
C PRO A 631 14.16 20.02 -7.74
N PRO A 632 14.64 19.53 -6.58
CA PRO A 632 14.11 19.92 -5.29
C PRO A 632 14.19 21.44 -5.07
N LEU A 633 13.19 21.99 -4.36
CA LEU A 633 13.18 23.42 -4.00
C LEU A 633 14.17 23.68 -2.87
N LEU A 634 15.34 24.20 -3.23
CA LEU A 634 16.34 24.68 -2.28
C LEU A 634 16.02 26.12 -1.88
N ARG A 635 16.02 26.42 -0.58
CA ARG A 635 15.61 27.71 0.01
C ARG A 635 16.80 28.46 0.59
N THR A 636 16.64 29.78 0.71
CA THR A 636 17.63 30.69 1.35
C THR A 636 16.99 31.53 2.45
N ASP A 637 15.67 31.55 2.56
CA ASP A 637 14.88 32.35 3.50
C ASP A 637 13.70 31.55 4.08
N VAL A 638 13.12 32.02 5.18
CA VAL A 638 11.95 31.43 5.84
C VAL A 638 10.77 32.39 5.71
N MET A 639 9.60 31.85 5.49
CA MET A 639 8.32 32.58 5.52
C MET A 639 7.53 32.17 6.77
N ASP A 640 6.92 33.14 7.47
CA ASP A 640 6.07 32.87 8.63
C ASP A 640 4.59 32.75 8.22
N ILE A 641 3.80 31.99 8.99
CA ILE A 641 2.36 31.86 8.76
C ILE A 641 1.62 33.20 8.82
N ASN A 642 2.13 34.15 9.61
CA ASN A 642 1.61 35.51 9.72
C ASN A 642 1.87 36.37 8.48
N ASP A 643 2.84 35.99 7.65
CA ASP A 643 3.16 36.67 6.39
C ASP A 643 2.19 36.28 5.26
N LEU A 644 1.45 35.18 5.45
CA LEU A 644 0.52 34.66 4.46
C LEU A 644 -0.72 35.52 4.38
N LYS A 645 -1.07 35.95 3.17
CA LYS A 645 -2.29 36.71 2.87
C LYS A 645 -3.17 35.90 1.90
N PRO A 646 -4.50 35.89 2.09
CA PRO A 646 -5.39 35.35 1.07
C PRO A 646 -5.10 35.93 -0.31
N GLY A 647 -5.04 35.09 -1.31
CA GLY A 647 -4.67 35.48 -2.68
C GLY A 647 -3.19 35.40 -3.01
N MET A 648 -2.31 35.20 -2.04
CA MET A 648 -0.86 35.07 -2.26
C MET A 648 -0.54 33.82 -3.10
N GLU A 649 0.22 33.99 -4.16
CA GLU A 649 0.71 32.92 -5.03
C GLU A 649 2.05 32.39 -4.50
N LEU A 650 2.14 31.07 -4.32
CA LEU A 650 3.30 30.39 -3.77
C LEU A 650 3.62 29.14 -4.56
N LYS A 651 4.88 28.77 -4.61
CA LYS A 651 5.31 27.43 -5.02
C LYS A 651 5.47 26.56 -3.80
N GLY A 652 4.89 25.38 -3.83
CA GLY A 652 5.00 24.41 -2.76
C GLY A 652 5.30 23.02 -3.27
N THR A 653 5.76 22.15 -2.37
CA THR A 653 6.01 20.75 -2.64
C THR A 653 4.92 19.90 -1.99
N VAL A 654 4.30 19.00 -2.73
CA VAL A 654 3.30 18.05 -2.21
C VAL A 654 4.00 17.09 -1.24
N ARG A 655 3.57 17.10 0.03
CA ARG A 655 4.13 16.26 1.10
C ARG A 655 3.38 14.96 1.28
N ASN A 656 2.07 15.01 1.14
CA ASN A 656 1.20 13.87 1.32
C ASN A 656 -0.07 14.03 0.48
N VAL A 657 -0.57 12.90 -0.05
CA VAL A 657 -1.82 12.82 -0.82
C VAL A 657 -2.74 11.86 -0.09
N ILE A 658 -3.95 12.36 0.23
CA ILE A 658 -4.97 11.62 0.99
C ILE A 658 -6.32 11.71 0.26
N ASP A 659 -7.29 10.91 0.64
CA ASP A 659 -8.58 10.77 -0.06
C ASP A 659 -9.30 12.11 -0.30
N PHE A 660 -9.21 13.05 0.63
CA PHE A 660 -9.93 14.34 0.56
C PHE A 660 -9.06 15.51 0.11
N GLY A 661 -7.77 15.32 -0.22
CA GLY A 661 -6.90 16.40 -0.68
C GLY A 661 -5.43 16.08 -0.65
N ALA A 662 -4.60 17.13 -0.75
CA ALA A 662 -3.16 17.05 -0.67
C ALA A 662 -2.60 18.08 0.31
N PHE A 663 -1.62 17.67 1.10
CA PHE A 663 -0.85 18.56 1.94
C PHE A 663 0.37 19.07 1.16
N VAL A 664 0.53 20.40 1.15
CA VAL A 664 1.56 21.09 0.37
C VAL A 664 2.40 21.94 1.30
N ASP A 665 3.70 21.68 1.31
CA ASP A 665 4.71 22.51 1.97
C ASP A 665 4.97 23.76 1.12
N ILE A 666 4.52 24.90 1.58
CA ILE A 666 4.67 26.22 0.91
C ILE A 666 5.80 27.07 1.48
N GLY A 667 6.62 26.50 2.36
CA GLY A 667 7.74 27.24 2.98
C GLY A 667 7.42 27.88 4.30
N VAL A 668 6.24 27.66 4.83
CA VAL A 668 5.89 27.95 6.22
C VAL A 668 5.91 26.66 7.02
N HIS A 669 6.02 26.77 8.34
CA HIS A 669 6.18 25.61 9.22
C HIS A 669 5.03 24.59 9.17
N GLN A 670 3.86 25.02 8.73
CA GLN A 670 2.65 24.20 8.62
C GLN A 670 2.31 23.93 7.16
N ASP A 671 2.11 22.66 6.82
CA ASP A 671 1.64 22.30 5.48
C ASP A 671 0.23 22.86 5.24
N GLY A 672 0.01 23.41 4.05
CA GLY A 672 -1.30 23.87 3.63
C GLY A 672 -2.09 22.73 2.99
N LEU A 673 -3.41 22.67 3.24
CA LEU A 673 -4.30 21.71 2.65
C LEU A 673 -4.90 22.25 1.35
N VAL A 674 -4.69 21.55 0.23
CA VAL A 674 -5.47 21.69 -1.00
C VAL A 674 -6.55 20.62 -0.98
N HIS A 675 -7.79 21.00 -0.68
CA HIS A 675 -8.91 20.06 -0.72
C HIS A 675 -9.14 19.52 -2.13
N ILE A 676 -9.64 18.30 -2.30
CA ILE A 676 -9.88 17.66 -3.61
C ILE A 676 -10.65 18.54 -4.58
N SER A 677 -11.63 19.29 -4.10
CA SER A 677 -12.40 20.25 -4.90
C SER A 677 -11.61 21.48 -5.36
N GLN A 678 -10.41 21.70 -4.81
CA GLN A 678 -9.53 22.86 -5.10
C GLN A 678 -8.31 22.50 -5.95
N ILE A 679 -8.15 21.22 -6.34
CA ILE A 679 -7.02 20.74 -7.15
C ILE A 679 -7.22 21.08 -8.63
N THR A 680 -8.35 20.70 -9.22
CA THR A 680 -8.64 20.87 -10.65
C THR A 680 -10.12 21.18 -10.88
N ASN A 681 -10.43 21.77 -12.05
CA ASN A 681 -11.81 22.03 -12.46
C ASN A 681 -12.52 20.78 -13.02
N LYS A 682 -11.77 19.71 -13.32
CA LYS A 682 -12.32 18.42 -13.72
C LYS A 682 -12.70 17.61 -12.48
N TYR A 683 -13.77 16.82 -12.57
CA TYR A 683 -14.10 15.87 -11.51
C TYR A 683 -13.02 14.78 -11.44
N ILE A 684 -12.49 14.57 -10.27
CA ILE A 684 -11.54 13.49 -9.93
C ILE A 684 -12.09 12.70 -8.76
N LYS A 685 -11.89 11.40 -8.77
CA LYS A 685 -12.32 10.51 -7.67
C LYS A 685 -11.33 10.55 -6.52
N HIS A 686 -10.04 10.66 -6.84
CA HIS A 686 -8.98 10.72 -5.86
C HIS A 686 -7.92 11.76 -6.26
N PRO A 687 -7.33 12.50 -5.30
CA PRO A 687 -6.30 13.50 -5.59
C PRO A 687 -5.06 12.94 -6.31
N SER A 688 -4.71 11.67 -6.11
CA SER A 688 -3.58 11.01 -6.78
C SER A 688 -3.72 10.86 -8.32
N GLU A 689 -4.92 11.12 -8.86
CA GLU A 689 -5.11 11.20 -10.32
C GLU A 689 -4.40 12.43 -10.93
N VAL A 690 -4.10 13.44 -10.12
CA VAL A 690 -3.56 14.74 -10.56
C VAL A 690 -2.27 15.11 -9.84
N LEU A 691 -2.12 14.71 -8.56
CA LEU A 691 -1.00 15.10 -7.69
C LEU A 691 -0.26 13.89 -7.16
N LYS A 692 1.07 14.03 -7.05
CA LYS A 692 1.95 13.04 -6.45
C LYS A 692 2.78 13.66 -5.35
N VAL A 693 3.20 12.88 -4.38
CA VAL A 693 4.16 13.31 -3.35
C VAL A 693 5.47 13.72 -4.03
N GLY A 694 5.99 14.89 -3.68
CA GLY A 694 7.17 15.46 -4.31
C GLY A 694 6.87 16.44 -5.47
N ASP A 695 5.65 16.48 -5.99
CA ASP A 695 5.29 17.45 -7.04
C ASP A 695 5.47 18.88 -6.57
N ILE A 696 6.05 19.72 -7.44
CA ILE A 696 6.14 21.16 -7.22
C ILE A 696 4.92 21.80 -7.90
N VAL A 697 4.06 22.37 -7.07
CA VAL A 697 2.79 22.96 -7.51
C VAL A 697 2.73 24.45 -7.21
N THR A 698 2.04 25.18 -8.07
CA THR A 698 1.67 26.56 -7.78
C THR A 698 0.31 26.57 -7.08
N VAL A 699 0.29 27.18 -5.90
CA VAL A 699 -0.92 27.28 -5.06
C VAL A 699 -1.18 28.72 -4.67
N TRP A 700 -2.44 29.01 -4.38
CA TRP A 700 -2.87 30.30 -3.84
C TRP A 700 -3.46 30.10 -2.45
N VAL A 701 -3.14 31.00 -1.54
CA VAL A 701 -3.68 30.99 -0.19
C VAL A 701 -5.19 31.37 -0.24
N LEU A 702 -6.06 30.49 0.22
CA LEU A 702 -7.51 30.77 0.35
C LEU A 702 -7.83 31.38 1.71
N ALA A 703 -7.33 30.79 2.78
CA ALA A 703 -7.55 31.22 4.14
C ALA A 703 -6.41 30.77 5.06
N VAL A 704 -6.15 31.55 6.09
CA VAL A 704 -5.18 31.23 7.13
C VAL A 704 -5.86 31.36 8.49
N ASP A 705 -5.91 30.28 9.24
CA ASP A 705 -6.37 30.26 10.64
C ASP A 705 -5.15 30.10 11.56
N VAL A 706 -4.57 31.22 11.94
CA VAL A 706 -3.37 31.28 12.79
C VAL A 706 -3.59 30.60 14.15
N LYS A 707 -4.81 30.72 14.72
CA LYS A 707 -5.12 30.11 16.03
C LYS A 707 -5.13 28.60 16.00
N LYS A 708 -5.56 28.00 14.87
CA LYS A 708 -5.64 26.54 14.68
C LYS A 708 -4.47 26.00 13.88
N ASN A 709 -3.49 26.84 13.50
CA ASN A 709 -2.40 26.48 12.61
C ASN A 709 -2.90 25.78 11.32
N ARG A 710 -3.92 26.33 10.67
CA ARG A 710 -4.48 25.75 9.45
C ARG A 710 -4.36 26.71 8.28
N ILE A 711 -3.86 26.16 7.16
CA ILE A 711 -3.72 26.91 5.91
C ILE A 711 -4.54 26.20 4.85
N SER A 712 -5.49 26.89 4.25
CA SER A 712 -6.27 26.39 3.13
C SER A 712 -5.72 26.94 1.84
N LEU A 713 -5.45 26.07 0.89
CA LEU A 713 -4.85 26.39 -0.39
C LEU A 713 -5.77 26.00 -1.55
N THR A 714 -5.56 26.60 -2.71
CA THR A 714 -6.19 26.22 -3.98
C THR A 714 -5.15 26.21 -5.10
N MET A 715 -5.32 25.29 -6.03
CA MET A 715 -4.61 25.28 -7.31
C MET A 715 -5.41 25.97 -8.43
N LYS A 716 -6.60 26.51 -8.10
CA LYS A 716 -7.51 27.20 -9.02
C LYS A 716 -7.39 28.71 -8.82
N LYS A 717 -6.70 29.36 -9.71
CA LYS A 717 -6.51 30.83 -9.66
C LYS A 717 -7.86 31.59 -9.62
N ASP A 718 -8.87 31.07 -10.27
CA ASP A 718 -10.20 31.70 -10.36
C ASP A 718 -10.98 31.69 -9.04
N ASN A 719 -10.60 30.83 -8.10
CA ASN A 719 -11.23 30.73 -6.76
C ASN A 719 -10.65 31.74 -5.75
N VAL A 720 -9.64 32.46 -6.15
CA VAL A 720 -9.00 33.48 -5.31
C VAL A 720 -9.86 34.75 -5.34
N GLN A 721 -10.58 35.03 -4.28
CA GLN A 721 -11.27 36.32 -4.15
C GLN A 721 -10.22 37.44 -4.18
N LYS A 722 -10.37 38.41 -5.11
CA LYS A 722 -9.59 39.65 -5.05
C LYS A 722 -9.79 40.27 -3.67
N PRO A 723 -8.72 40.74 -3.00
CA PRO A 723 -8.89 41.46 -1.74
C PRO A 723 -9.85 42.59 -2.00
N LYS A 724 -10.89 42.71 -1.17
CA LYS A 724 -11.71 43.92 -1.12
C LYS A 724 -10.76 45.01 -0.62
N GLU A 725 -10.52 46.02 -1.47
CA GLU A 725 -9.83 47.25 -1.11
C GLU A 725 -10.48 47.95 0.08
#